data_6a47c28f793dc8ee61a6cb78da731155
#
_entry.id   6a47c28f793dc8ee61a6cb78da731155
#
_cell.length_a   1.000
_cell.length_b   1.000
_cell.length_c   1.000
_cell.angle_alpha   90.00
_cell.angle_beta   90.00
_cell.angle_gamma   90.00
#
_symmetry.space_group_name_H-M   'P 1'
#
loop_
_entity.id
_entity.type
_entity.pdbx_description
1 polymer ?
#
loop_
_entity_poly.entity_id
_entity_poly.type
_entity_poly.pdbx_seq_one_letter_code
_entity_poly.pdbx_strand_id
1 'polypeptide(L)'
;MRTVAAVLALVACVHAGMWLLLRGEQSAPDFTGQLASVSYTPFAHSSHPDTGPPPTPAQIRADLAAIAPYTKGIRLYSSTGGAELVPPIAAEFGLKVTVGAWIDKDKERNEREINAALELARHNSNVNAIVVGNETTGVRAEMNVDDLIKLIQRVKRQSPVPVTTGEIWTVWMDHPELTSAVDFIGAHILPYWEGVDASRAVDQTIEFYEKLRQMHPGKRIVISEFGWPSAGYNYHRAVPGRAEQALVIRDFVNRAQAYGIDYNIIEAIDQSWKTAEGGVGPYWGLIDASRQPKFAWTGTITDPDYFKRAGLAVLLGLLLSLPILTMARATVPQAFLLAAAANGVGAWFAAIVAFWKGHYFVPGAAFALGLGMVLLVPLVFIALARVEEIAAIMFGRAPRRLANAPSLVPDAPEAYAPKVSIHVPACCEVPDMLIATLDALSRLDYQNFECVVVINNTPDPAAWQPVEAHCATLGKRFKFIRVDKLAGYKAGALRLALEHTAPDAAIIGIIDADYVVAPDWLKDLGPLFADPHVGLVQAPQDHRDGDRSVMHAAMNAEYAGFFDIGMVQRNEVNAIVMHGTMCLIRRAALDAVGGWATDTIVEDTDLGLSILQHGYIAHYTNRRYGYGLLPDTFDAFKRQRQRWAYGGFQLFRKHWRKLLPWSDGMTREQKREYGIGWLNWLGGDSIGVIVALLNIVWVPAVAFANIAVPDRILTIPIIMAFTVSVIHFVSLYQLRVRVPAGQMLGAVCAAMAVQWTVARAVALGIINESVPFRRTAKGGVARKGPDFTAFWESVIAALLLVGALTLVLTNYKQVHEINIFAFVLVVQSLPFIAAVVMAMLEGSRFNEFAYWRTVEATVLSLIHI
;
A
#
# COMPACT_ATOMS: atom_id res chain seq x y z
N MET A 1 -30.92 -13.59 -4.73
CA MET A 1 -30.32 -13.16 -6.00
C MET A 1 -30.92 -11.87 -6.57
N ARG A 2 -32.24 -11.78 -6.84
CA ARG A 2 -32.84 -10.56 -7.44
C ARG A 2 -32.56 -9.28 -6.65
N THR A 3 -32.71 -9.32 -5.32
CA THR A 3 -32.47 -8.16 -4.45
C THR A 3 -30.99 -7.73 -4.47
N VAL A 4 -30.05 -8.70 -4.42
CA VAL A 4 -28.62 -8.42 -4.50
C VAL A 4 -28.28 -7.82 -5.87
N ALA A 5 -28.80 -8.38 -6.97
CA ALA A 5 -28.60 -7.82 -8.30
C ALA A 5 -29.10 -6.36 -8.41
N ALA A 6 -30.28 -6.06 -7.80
CA ALA A 6 -30.78 -4.69 -7.75
C ALA A 6 -29.84 -3.75 -6.98
N VAL A 7 -29.24 -4.22 -5.88
CA VAL A 7 -28.24 -3.44 -5.11
C VAL A 7 -27.00 -3.17 -5.95
N LEU A 8 -26.47 -4.18 -6.67
CA LEU A 8 -25.30 -3.99 -7.54
C LEU A 8 -25.60 -2.97 -8.65
N ALA A 9 -26.77 -3.07 -9.28
CA ALA A 9 -27.19 -2.11 -10.29
C ALA A 9 -27.34 -0.69 -9.69
N LEU A 10 -27.93 -0.55 -8.51
CA LEU A 10 -28.04 0.73 -7.81
C LEU A 10 -26.67 1.34 -7.53
N VAL A 11 -25.73 0.57 -6.98
CA VAL A 11 -24.38 1.07 -6.68
C VAL A 11 -23.67 1.48 -7.97
N ALA A 12 -23.77 0.71 -9.05
CA ALA A 12 -23.22 1.08 -10.34
C ALA A 12 -23.84 2.36 -10.92
N CYS A 13 -25.16 2.54 -10.77
CA CYS A 13 -25.86 3.78 -11.15
C CYS A 13 -25.39 4.97 -10.31
N VAL A 14 -25.24 4.81 -8.98
CA VAL A 14 -24.70 5.85 -8.10
C VAL A 14 -23.28 6.20 -8.51
N HIS A 15 -22.43 5.21 -8.78
CA HIS A 15 -21.07 5.41 -9.24
C HIS A 15 -21.04 6.20 -10.57
N ALA A 16 -21.87 5.80 -11.55
CA ALA A 16 -22.01 6.54 -12.79
C ALA A 16 -22.52 7.97 -12.56
N GLY A 17 -23.51 8.14 -11.68
CA GLY A 17 -24.02 9.44 -11.28
C GLY A 17 -22.97 10.33 -10.63
N MET A 18 -22.12 9.77 -9.77
CA MET A 18 -20.98 10.50 -9.18
C MET A 18 -20.00 11.01 -10.26
N TRP A 19 -19.68 10.18 -11.26
CA TRP A 19 -18.86 10.64 -12.37
C TRP A 19 -19.51 11.78 -13.15
N LEU A 20 -20.85 11.76 -13.33
CA LEU A 20 -21.57 12.85 -13.99
C LEU A 20 -21.55 14.15 -13.16
N LEU A 21 -21.75 14.04 -11.84
CA LEU A 21 -21.79 15.18 -10.92
C LEU A 21 -20.41 15.79 -10.65
N LEU A 22 -19.36 14.96 -10.61
CA LEU A 22 -17.98 15.37 -10.34
C LEU A 22 -17.23 15.80 -11.62
N ARG A 23 -17.91 15.84 -12.77
CA ARG A 23 -17.33 16.34 -14.00
C ARG A 23 -16.99 17.82 -13.83
N GLY A 24 -15.71 18.10 -13.66
CA GLY A 24 -15.22 19.48 -13.63
C GLY A 24 -15.39 20.10 -15.02
N GLU A 25 -16.21 21.13 -15.12
CA GLU A 25 -16.31 21.98 -16.30
C GLU A 25 -15.72 23.33 -15.97
N GLN A 26 -14.73 23.74 -16.75
CA GLN A 26 -14.14 25.08 -16.64
C GLN A 26 -14.54 25.88 -17.86
N SER A 27 -14.57 27.19 -17.69
CA SER A 27 -14.92 28.11 -18.77
C SER A 27 -13.73 29.04 -19.05
N ALA A 28 -13.34 29.13 -20.31
CA ALA A 28 -12.42 30.14 -20.81
C ALA A 28 -12.96 30.69 -22.11
N PRO A 29 -12.57 31.91 -22.51
CA PRO A 29 -12.99 32.48 -23.78
C PRO A 29 -12.72 31.54 -24.97
N ASP A 30 -13.62 31.45 -25.91
CA ASP A 30 -13.41 30.65 -27.11
C ASP A 30 -12.34 31.31 -27.99
N PHE A 31 -11.50 30.48 -28.58
CA PHE A 31 -10.49 30.94 -29.54
C PHE A 31 -10.70 30.23 -30.88
N THR A 32 -11.05 31.03 -31.89
CA THR A 32 -11.32 30.53 -33.26
C THR A 32 -10.24 30.95 -34.27
N GLY A 33 -9.25 31.71 -33.84
CA GLY A 33 -8.14 32.17 -34.66
C GLY A 33 -6.99 31.19 -34.81
N GLN A 34 -5.92 31.65 -35.42
CA GLN A 34 -4.64 30.97 -35.40
C GLN A 34 -3.71 31.67 -34.41
N LEU A 35 -2.92 30.87 -33.69
CA LEU A 35 -1.85 31.37 -32.81
C LEU A 35 -0.81 32.17 -33.61
N ALA A 36 -0.18 33.16 -32.98
CA ALA A 36 0.86 33.94 -33.63
C ALA A 36 2.09 33.09 -33.98
N SER A 37 2.55 32.28 -33.00
CA SER A 37 3.65 31.35 -33.15
C SER A 37 3.60 30.29 -32.08
N VAL A 38 4.22 29.10 -32.33
CA VAL A 38 4.40 28.03 -31.37
C VAL A 38 5.84 27.51 -31.44
N SER A 39 6.43 27.17 -30.32
CA SER A 39 7.73 26.50 -30.29
C SER A 39 7.64 25.08 -30.87
N TYR A 40 8.52 24.73 -31.77
CA TYR A 40 8.58 23.44 -32.40
C TYR A 40 9.99 22.86 -32.35
N THR A 41 10.11 21.64 -31.89
CA THR A 41 11.35 20.88 -31.91
C THR A 41 11.08 19.57 -32.63
N PRO A 42 11.83 19.24 -33.72
CA PRO A 42 11.52 18.10 -34.60
C PRO A 42 11.88 16.73 -34.00
N PHE A 43 12.26 16.69 -32.70
CA PHE A 43 12.65 15.48 -31.96
C PHE A 43 11.51 14.87 -31.13
N ALA A 44 10.26 15.13 -31.45
CA ALA A 44 9.14 14.37 -30.88
C ALA A 44 9.33 12.86 -31.16
N HIS A 45 8.78 11.97 -30.34
CA HIS A 45 8.88 10.52 -30.44
C HIS A 45 10.14 9.87 -29.80
N SER A 46 10.54 10.32 -28.61
CA SER A 46 11.61 9.70 -27.80
C SER A 46 13.05 9.87 -28.30
N SER A 47 13.30 10.64 -29.35
CA SER A 47 14.66 10.92 -29.82
C SER A 47 15.21 12.16 -29.09
N HIS A 48 16.28 11.95 -28.31
CA HIS A 48 17.00 13.06 -27.67
C HIS A 48 17.79 13.83 -28.73
N PRO A 49 17.76 15.19 -28.75
CA PRO A 49 18.45 16.00 -29.75
C PRO A 49 19.93 15.72 -29.89
N ASP A 50 20.63 15.48 -28.79
CA ASP A 50 22.10 15.29 -28.78
C ASP A 50 22.53 13.83 -28.98
N THR A 51 21.67 12.85 -28.75
CA THR A 51 22.04 11.41 -28.73
C THR A 51 21.17 10.53 -29.63
N GLY A 52 20.04 11.05 -30.07
CA GLY A 52 19.10 10.33 -30.92
C GLY A 52 19.41 10.48 -32.42
N PRO A 53 18.76 9.68 -33.28
CA PRO A 53 18.85 9.88 -34.73
C PRO A 53 18.22 11.24 -35.13
N PRO A 54 18.76 11.88 -36.17
CA PRO A 54 18.19 13.14 -36.67
C PRO A 54 16.76 12.89 -37.20
N PRO A 55 15.89 13.91 -37.16
CA PRO A 55 14.53 13.80 -37.66
C PRO A 55 14.51 13.65 -39.18
N THR A 56 13.56 12.92 -39.69
CA THR A 56 13.38 12.76 -41.15
C THR A 56 12.44 13.81 -41.71
N PRO A 57 12.59 14.21 -43.00
CA PRO A 57 11.68 15.13 -43.65
C PRO A 57 10.21 14.68 -43.63
N ALA A 58 9.97 13.38 -43.69
CA ALA A 58 8.61 12.82 -43.62
C ALA A 58 7.97 13.03 -42.24
N GLN A 59 8.77 12.87 -41.17
CA GLN A 59 8.35 13.10 -39.80
C GLN A 59 8.05 14.59 -39.58
N ILE A 60 8.93 15.49 -40.01
CA ILE A 60 8.75 16.93 -39.93
C ILE A 60 7.46 17.34 -40.67
N ARG A 61 7.20 16.84 -41.90
CA ARG A 61 5.94 17.12 -42.62
C ARG A 61 4.73 16.64 -41.86
N ALA A 62 4.78 15.47 -41.24
CA ALA A 62 3.66 14.95 -40.47
C ALA A 62 3.37 15.81 -39.22
N ASP A 63 4.42 16.28 -38.55
CA ASP A 63 4.31 17.18 -37.39
C ASP A 63 3.74 18.53 -37.83
N LEU A 64 4.30 19.14 -38.85
CA LEU A 64 3.86 20.43 -39.36
C LEU A 64 2.44 20.41 -39.92
N ALA A 65 2.05 19.33 -40.58
CA ALA A 65 0.67 19.12 -41.02
C ALA A 65 -0.32 19.10 -39.85
N ALA A 66 0.09 18.55 -38.70
CA ALA A 66 -0.76 18.49 -37.50
C ALA A 66 -0.89 19.87 -36.80
N ILE A 67 0.12 20.72 -36.86
CA ILE A 67 0.13 22.03 -36.15
C ILE A 67 -0.23 23.20 -37.03
N ALA A 68 -0.02 23.16 -38.34
CA ALA A 68 -0.29 24.27 -39.26
C ALA A 68 -1.73 24.82 -39.20
N PRO A 69 -2.78 24.02 -38.97
CA PRO A 69 -4.12 24.54 -38.78
C PRO A 69 -4.26 25.49 -37.60
N TYR A 70 -3.42 25.38 -36.59
CA TYR A 70 -3.53 26.12 -35.33
C TYR A 70 -2.62 27.33 -35.23
N THR A 71 -1.61 27.48 -36.08
CA THR A 71 -0.61 28.57 -35.96
C THR A 71 -0.20 29.18 -37.27
N LYS A 72 0.23 30.50 -37.26
CA LYS A 72 0.80 31.22 -38.40
C LYS A 72 2.32 31.04 -38.50
N GLY A 73 2.97 30.67 -37.41
CA GLY A 73 4.42 30.56 -37.38
C GLY A 73 4.90 29.56 -36.33
N ILE A 74 6.19 29.25 -36.46
CA ILE A 74 6.90 28.37 -35.51
C ILE A 74 8.22 29.00 -35.08
N ARG A 75 8.66 28.65 -33.87
CA ARG A 75 9.97 29.01 -33.34
C ARG A 75 10.80 27.73 -33.12
N LEU A 76 12.04 27.75 -33.64
CA LEU A 76 13.04 26.70 -33.41
C LEU A 76 14.04 27.19 -32.38
N TYR A 77 14.65 26.23 -31.64
CA TYR A 77 15.69 26.50 -30.64
C TYR A 77 17.10 26.32 -31.19
N SER A 78 17.25 25.55 -32.27
CA SER A 78 18.52 25.23 -32.94
C SER A 78 18.34 25.33 -34.44
N SER A 79 19.46 25.49 -35.15
CA SER A 79 19.54 25.52 -36.61
C SER A 79 20.39 24.39 -37.18
N THR A 80 20.78 23.42 -36.34
CA THR A 80 21.58 22.25 -36.73
C THR A 80 20.91 20.94 -36.29
N GLY A 81 21.52 19.80 -36.58
CA GLY A 81 21.07 18.49 -36.09
C GLY A 81 19.73 18.00 -36.66
N GLY A 82 19.33 18.52 -37.83
CA GLY A 82 18.09 18.21 -38.50
C GLY A 82 17.03 19.31 -38.39
N ALA A 83 17.24 20.32 -37.51
CA ALA A 83 16.40 21.50 -37.44
C ALA A 83 16.51 22.39 -38.71
N GLU A 84 17.62 22.32 -39.40
CA GLU A 84 17.86 23.00 -40.71
C GLU A 84 16.89 22.56 -41.81
N LEU A 85 16.29 21.36 -41.68
CA LEU A 85 15.30 20.86 -42.63
C LEU A 85 13.91 21.50 -42.45
N VAL A 86 13.68 22.16 -41.32
CA VAL A 86 12.34 22.67 -40.95
C VAL A 86 11.89 23.88 -41.78
N PRO A 87 12.70 24.95 -41.98
CA PRO A 87 12.25 26.15 -42.70
C PRO A 87 11.75 25.87 -44.13
N PRO A 88 12.44 25.10 -44.99
CA PRO A 88 11.94 24.81 -46.32
C PRO A 88 10.65 23.97 -46.28
N ILE A 89 10.52 23.01 -45.36
CA ILE A 89 9.31 22.20 -45.23
C ILE A 89 8.16 23.05 -44.67
N ALA A 90 8.43 23.97 -43.73
CA ALA A 90 7.43 24.86 -43.15
C ALA A 90 6.82 25.83 -44.22
N ALA A 91 7.60 26.18 -45.22
CA ALA A 91 7.12 26.97 -46.36
C ALA A 91 6.02 26.24 -47.16
N GLU A 92 6.05 24.87 -47.22
CA GLU A 92 5.01 24.06 -47.86
C GLU A 92 3.65 24.28 -47.20
N PHE A 93 3.64 24.65 -45.92
CA PHE A 93 2.43 24.90 -45.11
C PHE A 93 2.13 26.39 -44.91
N GLY A 94 2.88 27.30 -45.54
CA GLY A 94 2.74 28.71 -45.37
C GLY A 94 3.15 29.29 -44.01
N LEU A 95 3.92 28.53 -43.22
CA LEU A 95 4.35 28.90 -41.88
C LEU A 95 5.56 29.85 -41.91
N LYS A 96 5.55 30.90 -41.09
CA LYS A 96 6.73 31.71 -40.78
C LYS A 96 7.59 30.97 -39.76
N VAL A 97 8.92 31.15 -39.84
CA VAL A 97 9.88 30.47 -38.96
C VAL A 97 10.76 31.49 -38.27
N THR A 98 10.78 31.46 -36.96
CA THR A 98 11.83 32.10 -36.15
C THR A 98 12.88 31.04 -35.85
N VAL A 99 14.08 31.21 -36.40
CA VAL A 99 15.18 30.24 -36.21
C VAL A 99 15.96 30.56 -34.96
N GLY A 100 16.40 29.51 -34.23
CA GLY A 100 17.26 29.62 -33.04
C GLY A 100 18.71 29.29 -33.37
N ALA A 101 19.65 29.97 -32.76
CA ALA A 101 21.04 29.54 -32.64
C ALA A 101 21.27 29.13 -31.18
N TRP A 102 21.41 27.83 -30.91
CA TRP A 102 21.65 27.31 -29.57
C TRP A 102 23.04 27.72 -29.10
N ILE A 103 23.12 28.41 -27.96
CA ILE A 103 24.36 28.90 -27.38
C ILE A 103 24.61 28.20 -26.04
N ASP A 104 25.80 27.60 -25.90
CA ASP A 104 26.30 26.99 -24.68
C ASP A 104 27.80 27.22 -24.48
N LYS A 105 28.45 26.40 -23.65
CA LYS A 105 29.92 26.51 -23.37
C LYS A 105 30.78 26.04 -24.54
N ASP A 106 30.23 25.25 -25.46
CA ASP A 106 30.96 24.77 -26.65
C ASP A 106 30.98 25.83 -27.74
N LYS A 107 32.11 26.53 -27.84
CA LYS A 107 32.33 27.60 -28.82
C LYS A 107 32.22 27.12 -30.27
N GLU A 108 32.65 25.89 -30.55
CA GLU A 108 32.57 25.37 -31.94
C GLU A 108 31.11 25.06 -32.30
N ARG A 109 30.34 24.55 -31.38
CA ARG A 109 28.88 24.37 -31.55
C ARG A 109 28.22 25.73 -31.77
N ASN A 110 28.53 26.71 -30.95
CA ASN A 110 27.96 28.07 -31.07
C ASN A 110 28.24 28.66 -32.48
N GLU A 111 29.45 28.47 -33.02
CA GLU A 111 29.77 28.94 -34.38
C GLU A 111 28.97 28.18 -35.44
N ARG A 112 28.83 26.87 -35.33
CA ARG A 112 28.01 26.09 -36.26
C ARG A 112 26.57 26.54 -36.24
N GLU A 113 25.98 26.74 -35.06
CA GLU A 113 24.62 27.19 -34.86
C GLU A 113 24.36 28.59 -35.47
N ILE A 114 25.25 29.55 -35.19
CA ILE A 114 25.15 30.92 -35.72
C ILE A 114 25.25 30.93 -37.25
N ASN A 115 26.22 30.20 -37.81
CA ASN A 115 26.39 30.15 -39.25
C ASN A 115 25.19 29.48 -39.92
N ALA A 116 24.67 28.41 -39.39
CA ALA A 116 23.46 27.72 -39.87
C ALA A 116 22.23 28.65 -39.82
N ALA A 117 22.00 29.35 -38.69
CA ALA A 117 20.90 30.28 -38.54
C ALA A 117 20.96 31.41 -39.56
N LEU A 118 22.13 31.99 -39.79
CA LEU A 118 22.35 33.04 -40.80
C LEU A 118 22.11 32.53 -42.24
N GLU A 119 22.56 31.32 -42.55
CA GLU A 119 22.37 30.67 -43.85
C GLU A 119 20.85 30.39 -44.08
N LEU A 120 20.17 29.84 -43.09
CA LEU A 120 18.73 29.62 -43.17
C LEU A 120 17.96 30.91 -43.41
N ALA A 121 18.31 32.02 -42.73
CA ALA A 121 17.70 33.32 -42.90
C ALA A 121 17.93 33.92 -44.28
N ARG A 122 19.09 33.64 -44.93
CA ARG A 122 19.38 34.12 -46.26
C ARG A 122 18.67 33.35 -47.37
N HIS A 123 18.48 32.04 -47.19
CA HIS A 123 17.95 31.15 -48.23
C HIS A 123 16.47 30.87 -48.15
N ASN A 124 15.80 31.14 -46.98
CA ASN A 124 14.39 30.85 -46.78
C ASN A 124 13.60 32.14 -46.48
N SER A 125 12.79 32.58 -47.40
CA SER A 125 12.00 33.83 -47.30
C SER A 125 10.89 33.78 -46.22
N ASN A 126 10.58 32.59 -45.71
CA ASN A 126 9.66 32.40 -44.60
C ASN A 126 10.34 32.54 -43.25
N VAL A 127 11.66 32.64 -43.16
CA VAL A 127 12.36 32.98 -41.93
C VAL A 127 12.18 34.46 -41.62
N ASN A 128 11.69 34.79 -40.44
CA ASN A 128 11.28 36.14 -40.03
C ASN A 128 12.12 36.74 -38.88
N ALA A 129 12.89 35.95 -38.14
CA ALA A 129 13.79 36.42 -37.09
C ALA A 129 14.82 35.35 -36.71
N ILE A 130 15.92 35.76 -36.07
CA ILE A 130 16.89 34.90 -35.44
C ILE A 130 16.93 35.15 -33.94
N VAL A 131 16.87 34.08 -33.14
CA VAL A 131 17.05 34.09 -31.68
C VAL A 131 18.42 33.51 -31.34
N VAL A 132 19.33 34.36 -30.82
CA VAL A 132 20.70 33.96 -30.43
C VAL A 132 20.72 33.62 -28.94
N GLY A 133 20.80 32.34 -28.63
CA GLY A 133 20.73 31.82 -27.22
C GLY A 133 19.31 31.74 -26.70
N ASN A 134 19.15 30.84 -25.75
CA ASN A 134 17.89 30.56 -25.04
C ASN A 134 18.19 30.37 -23.55
N GLU A 135 17.76 31.33 -22.71
CA GLU A 135 18.06 31.38 -21.26
C GLU A 135 19.54 31.20 -20.93
N THR A 136 20.38 31.71 -21.81
CA THR A 136 21.82 31.50 -21.79
C THR A 136 22.50 32.19 -20.61
N THR A 137 21.96 33.31 -20.14
CA THR A 137 22.53 34.10 -19.05
C THR A 137 21.76 33.92 -17.75
N GLY A 138 20.47 33.60 -17.82
CA GLY A 138 19.59 33.45 -16.66
C GLY A 138 19.66 32.07 -16.03
N VAL A 139 18.72 31.22 -16.37
CA VAL A 139 18.51 29.89 -15.73
C VAL A 139 19.66 28.93 -16.03
N ARG A 140 20.18 28.94 -17.25
CA ARG A 140 21.27 28.05 -17.66
C ARG A 140 22.65 28.57 -17.27
N ALA A 141 22.82 29.92 -17.18
CA ALA A 141 24.08 30.58 -16.81
C ALA A 141 25.30 30.07 -17.59
N GLU A 142 25.14 29.79 -18.88
CA GLU A 142 26.16 29.27 -19.77
C GLU A 142 27.19 30.33 -20.20
N MET A 143 26.76 31.62 -20.21
CA MET A 143 27.51 32.77 -20.69
C MET A 143 27.22 34.01 -19.86
N ASN A 144 28.16 34.93 -19.76
CA ASN A 144 27.88 36.25 -19.19
C ASN A 144 27.19 37.15 -20.22
N VAL A 145 26.49 38.19 -19.73
CA VAL A 145 25.69 39.11 -20.57
C VAL A 145 26.53 39.84 -21.61
N ASP A 146 27.73 40.31 -21.27
CA ASP A 146 28.60 41.05 -22.20
C ASP A 146 29.01 40.20 -23.38
N ASP A 147 29.33 38.92 -23.17
CA ASP A 147 29.72 38.01 -24.23
C ASP A 147 28.51 37.61 -25.10
N LEU A 148 27.31 37.47 -24.52
CA LEU A 148 26.08 37.28 -25.27
C LEU A 148 25.80 38.54 -26.15
N ILE A 149 25.93 39.74 -25.60
CA ILE A 149 25.78 41.00 -26.34
C ILE A 149 26.73 41.05 -27.57
N LYS A 150 27.99 40.68 -27.40
CA LYS A 150 28.96 40.62 -28.52
C LYS A 150 28.51 39.65 -29.62
N LEU A 151 28.01 38.48 -29.22
CA LEU A 151 27.49 37.49 -30.17
C LEU A 151 26.25 38.02 -30.93
N ILE A 152 25.27 38.57 -30.20
CA ILE A 152 24.08 39.15 -30.79
C ILE A 152 24.44 40.26 -31.80
N GLN A 153 25.30 41.21 -31.43
CA GLN A 153 25.75 42.28 -32.30
C GLN A 153 26.47 41.78 -33.55
N ARG A 154 27.26 40.70 -33.42
CA ARG A 154 27.93 40.05 -34.57
C ARG A 154 26.90 39.44 -35.52
N VAL A 155 25.91 38.68 -35.01
CA VAL A 155 24.82 38.08 -35.80
C VAL A 155 24.01 39.17 -36.47
N LYS A 156 23.59 40.20 -35.73
CA LYS A 156 22.82 41.34 -36.23
C LYS A 156 23.44 42.05 -37.42
N ARG A 157 24.79 42.24 -37.45
CA ARG A 157 25.50 42.83 -38.59
C ARG A 157 25.44 41.98 -39.86
N GLN A 158 25.16 40.71 -39.77
CA GLN A 158 25.18 39.75 -40.89
C GLN A 158 23.76 39.25 -41.28
N SER A 159 22.78 39.47 -40.41
CA SER A 159 21.45 38.94 -40.57
C SER A 159 20.58 39.81 -41.52
N PRO A 160 19.85 39.20 -42.47
CA PRO A 160 18.87 39.89 -43.27
C PRO A 160 17.52 40.11 -42.54
N VAL A 161 17.34 39.52 -41.35
CA VAL A 161 16.13 39.58 -40.55
C VAL A 161 16.42 40.03 -39.11
N PRO A 162 15.42 40.53 -38.35
CA PRO A 162 15.59 40.95 -36.96
C PRO A 162 16.21 39.88 -36.06
N VAL A 163 17.05 40.32 -35.09
CA VAL A 163 17.79 39.46 -34.18
C VAL A 163 17.43 39.80 -32.73
N THR A 164 17.25 38.78 -31.94
CA THR A 164 17.01 38.86 -30.49
C THR A 164 17.72 37.73 -29.75
N THR A 165 17.55 37.68 -28.43
CA THR A 165 17.79 36.53 -27.57
C THR A 165 16.54 36.16 -26.81
N GLY A 166 16.40 34.92 -26.37
CA GLY A 166 15.31 34.47 -25.51
C GLY A 166 15.78 34.32 -24.05
N GLU A 167 15.37 35.25 -23.20
CA GLU A 167 15.72 35.23 -21.78
C GLU A 167 14.49 35.36 -20.89
N ILE A 168 14.55 34.87 -19.63
CA ILE A 168 13.47 35.08 -18.69
C ILE A 168 13.25 36.58 -18.43
N TRP A 169 12.03 36.95 -18.11
CA TRP A 169 11.62 38.34 -17.95
C TRP A 169 12.49 39.11 -16.94
N THR A 170 12.97 38.47 -15.86
CA THR A 170 13.84 39.07 -14.83
C THR A 170 15.20 39.45 -15.39
N VAL A 171 15.78 38.66 -16.32
CA VAL A 171 17.05 39.02 -16.98
C VAL A 171 16.94 40.32 -17.74
N TRP A 172 15.82 40.57 -18.42
CA TRP A 172 15.57 41.83 -19.08
C TRP A 172 15.40 43.01 -18.15
N MET A 173 14.92 42.76 -16.91
CA MET A 173 14.84 43.78 -15.86
C MET A 173 16.23 44.09 -15.25
N ASP A 174 17.00 43.04 -14.99
CA ASP A 174 18.32 43.13 -14.32
C ASP A 174 19.42 43.63 -15.28
N HIS A 175 19.29 43.42 -16.60
CA HIS A 175 20.28 43.71 -17.64
C HIS A 175 19.69 44.59 -18.75
N PRO A 176 19.37 45.86 -18.47
CA PRO A 176 18.81 46.77 -19.46
C PRO A 176 19.75 47.07 -20.67
N GLU A 177 21.07 46.87 -20.50
CA GLU A 177 22.06 46.96 -21.56
C GLU A 177 21.81 45.96 -22.70
N LEU A 178 21.26 44.82 -22.42
CA LEU A 178 20.90 43.79 -23.41
C LEU A 178 19.91 44.33 -24.45
N THR A 179 19.00 45.19 -24.02
CA THR A 179 17.96 45.78 -24.88
C THR A 179 18.55 46.57 -26.05
N SER A 180 19.73 47.21 -25.90
CA SER A 180 20.39 47.94 -26.97
C SER A 180 21.00 47.04 -28.05
N ALA A 181 21.35 45.81 -27.71
CA ALA A 181 21.96 44.86 -28.61
C ALA A 181 20.95 44.18 -29.56
N VAL A 182 19.71 44.03 -29.15
CA VAL A 182 18.66 43.31 -29.89
C VAL A 182 17.79 44.24 -30.73
N ASP A 183 17.07 43.70 -31.71
CA ASP A 183 16.03 44.43 -32.44
C ASP A 183 14.70 44.49 -31.70
N PHE A 184 14.38 43.45 -30.97
CA PHE A 184 13.22 43.38 -30.10
C PHE A 184 13.55 42.52 -28.85
N ILE A 185 12.79 42.72 -27.78
CA ILE A 185 12.92 41.93 -26.53
C ILE A 185 12.23 40.60 -26.73
N GLY A 186 12.94 39.47 -26.51
CA GLY A 186 12.38 38.14 -26.49
C GLY A 186 12.25 37.60 -25.03
N ALA A 187 11.14 37.96 -24.38
CA ALA A 187 10.96 37.61 -22.96
C ALA A 187 10.25 36.27 -22.77
N HIS A 188 10.79 35.43 -21.90
CA HIS A 188 10.11 34.21 -21.39
C HIS A 188 9.32 34.56 -20.15
N ILE A 189 8.03 34.33 -20.16
CA ILE A 189 7.14 34.55 -19.04
C ILE A 189 6.34 33.26 -18.82
N LEU A 190 6.76 32.47 -17.85
CA LEU A 190 6.24 31.13 -17.58
C LEU A 190 5.65 31.07 -16.17
N PRO A 191 4.36 31.42 -16.00
CA PRO A 191 3.74 31.52 -14.68
C PRO A 191 3.72 30.19 -13.88
N TYR A 192 3.85 29.06 -14.55
CA TYR A 192 4.04 27.77 -13.88
C TYR A 192 5.31 27.77 -13.01
N TRP A 193 6.44 28.26 -13.55
CA TRP A 193 7.71 28.33 -12.80
C TRP A 193 7.75 29.46 -11.76
N GLU A 194 6.79 30.38 -11.81
CA GLU A 194 6.56 31.38 -10.76
C GLU A 194 5.67 30.80 -9.62
N GLY A 195 5.18 29.57 -9.76
CA GLY A 195 4.37 28.89 -8.74
C GLY A 195 2.96 29.46 -8.59
N VAL A 196 2.41 30.05 -9.61
CA VAL A 196 1.12 30.75 -9.61
C VAL A 196 -0.01 29.79 -9.93
N ASP A 197 -1.15 29.99 -9.29
CA ASP A 197 -2.37 29.24 -9.63
C ASP A 197 -2.83 29.53 -11.07
N ALA A 198 -3.32 28.50 -11.77
CA ALA A 198 -3.76 28.60 -13.17
C ALA A 198 -4.76 29.74 -13.40
N SER A 199 -5.64 30.03 -12.45
CA SER A 199 -6.64 31.11 -12.53
C SER A 199 -6.02 32.51 -12.50
N ARG A 200 -4.77 32.65 -12.02
CA ARG A 200 -4.04 33.93 -11.94
C ARG A 200 -2.89 34.04 -12.94
N ALA A 201 -2.60 32.96 -13.67
CA ALA A 201 -1.43 32.85 -14.53
C ALA A 201 -1.36 33.94 -15.59
N VAL A 202 -2.47 34.24 -16.23
CA VAL A 202 -2.55 35.26 -17.31
C VAL A 202 -2.47 36.69 -16.76
N ASP A 203 -3.13 36.95 -15.62
CA ASP A 203 -3.04 38.26 -14.95
C ASP A 203 -1.59 38.62 -14.62
N GLN A 204 -0.87 37.68 -14.03
CA GLN A 204 0.52 37.86 -13.66
C GLN A 204 1.42 38.03 -14.91
N THR A 205 1.15 37.26 -15.95
CA THR A 205 1.89 37.38 -17.21
C THR A 205 1.76 38.81 -17.80
N ILE A 206 0.55 39.34 -17.81
CA ILE A 206 0.28 40.70 -18.30
C ILE A 206 0.97 41.73 -17.40
N GLU A 207 0.94 41.54 -16.08
CA GLU A 207 1.66 42.41 -15.14
C GLU A 207 3.17 42.43 -15.42
N PHE A 208 3.81 41.31 -15.66
CA PHE A 208 5.22 41.27 -16.00
C PHE A 208 5.53 41.87 -17.37
N TYR A 209 4.66 41.65 -18.36
CA TYR A 209 4.77 42.29 -19.65
C TYR A 209 4.68 43.81 -19.54
N GLU A 210 3.76 44.33 -18.73
CA GLU A 210 3.62 45.77 -18.51
C GLU A 210 4.83 46.39 -17.80
N LYS A 211 5.42 45.67 -16.80
CA LYS A 211 6.68 46.11 -16.17
C LYS A 211 7.81 46.21 -17.18
N LEU A 212 7.97 45.21 -18.05
CA LEU A 212 8.95 45.28 -19.15
C LEU A 212 8.69 46.45 -20.10
N ARG A 213 7.44 46.71 -20.49
CA ARG A 213 7.05 47.77 -21.36
C ARG A 213 7.35 49.15 -20.76
N GLN A 214 7.12 49.30 -19.45
CA GLN A 214 7.46 50.54 -18.72
C GLN A 214 8.96 50.78 -18.65
N MET A 215 9.76 49.74 -18.45
CA MET A 215 11.20 49.85 -18.36
C MET A 215 11.89 50.08 -19.70
N HIS A 216 11.31 49.59 -20.79
CA HIS A 216 11.87 49.66 -22.15
C HIS A 216 10.91 50.37 -23.11
N PRO A 217 10.65 51.68 -22.91
CA PRO A 217 9.67 52.40 -23.71
C PRO A 217 10.07 52.45 -25.19
N GLY A 218 9.11 52.18 -26.07
CA GLY A 218 9.31 52.16 -27.50
C GLY A 218 9.99 50.95 -28.08
N LYS A 219 10.45 50.00 -27.24
CA LYS A 219 11.03 48.72 -27.71
C LYS A 219 9.91 47.71 -27.94
N ARG A 220 9.95 47.04 -29.10
CA ARG A 220 9.04 45.94 -29.36
C ARG A 220 9.36 44.79 -28.40
N ILE A 221 8.34 44.22 -27.74
CA ILE A 221 8.45 43.08 -26.83
C ILE A 221 7.62 41.94 -27.40
N VAL A 222 8.25 40.76 -27.47
CA VAL A 222 7.62 39.51 -27.82
C VAL A 222 7.70 38.62 -26.60
N ILE A 223 6.59 38.10 -26.12
CA ILE A 223 6.58 37.01 -25.12
C ILE A 223 7.02 35.76 -25.89
N SER A 224 8.30 35.48 -25.90
CA SER A 224 8.93 34.42 -26.73
C SER A 224 8.74 33.01 -26.16
N GLU A 225 8.31 32.87 -24.88
CA GLU A 225 7.80 31.68 -24.32
C GLU A 225 6.67 32.00 -23.33
N PHE A 226 5.52 31.38 -23.56
CA PHE A 226 4.38 31.32 -22.67
C PHE A 226 3.75 29.95 -22.77
N GLY A 227 3.40 29.31 -21.64
CA GLY A 227 2.80 28.00 -21.66
C GLY A 227 2.34 27.51 -20.29
N TRP A 228 1.70 26.35 -20.29
CA TRP A 228 1.27 25.63 -19.10
C TRP A 228 1.35 24.13 -19.36
N PRO A 229 1.96 23.33 -18.45
CA PRO A 229 2.08 21.88 -18.66
C PRO A 229 0.75 21.16 -18.41
N SER A 230 0.49 20.11 -19.17
CA SER A 230 -0.75 19.34 -19.09
C SER A 230 -0.69 18.15 -18.12
N ALA A 231 0.50 17.81 -17.60
CA ALA A 231 0.72 16.74 -16.63
C ALA A 231 2.05 16.97 -15.91
N GLY A 232 2.32 16.16 -14.90
CA GLY A 232 3.52 16.22 -14.07
C GLY A 232 3.21 16.66 -12.64
N TYR A 233 4.24 17.06 -11.90
CA TYR A 233 4.10 17.51 -10.52
C TYR A 233 3.71 18.98 -10.46
N ASN A 234 3.09 19.39 -9.36
CA ASN A 234 2.89 20.81 -9.10
C ASN A 234 4.21 21.50 -8.73
N TYR A 235 4.26 22.82 -9.00
CA TYR A 235 5.29 23.70 -8.47
C TYR A 235 4.59 24.79 -7.66
N HIS A 236 4.76 24.76 -6.34
CA HIS A 236 3.98 25.55 -5.40
C HIS A 236 2.46 25.43 -5.68
N ARG A 237 1.79 26.54 -6.06
CA ARG A 237 0.37 26.58 -6.41
C ARG A 237 0.08 26.23 -7.87
N ALA A 238 1.10 26.21 -8.72
CA ALA A 238 0.94 25.85 -10.13
C ALA A 238 0.71 24.34 -10.24
N VAL A 239 -0.51 23.95 -10.55
CA VAL A 239 -0.90 22.55 -10.74
C VAL A 239 -1.04 22.28 -12.23
N PRO A 240 -0.25 21.35 -12.81
CA PRO A 240 -0.39 20.97 -14.21
C PRO A 240 -1.65 20.14 -14.42
N GLY A 241 -2.25 20.29 -15.62
CA GLY A 241 -3.44 19.54 -16.01
C GLY A 241 -3.91 19.94 -17.39
N ARG A 242 -4.61 19.03 -18.09
CA ARG A 242 -5.15 19.34 -19.43
C ARG A 242 -6.19 20.45 -19.40
N ALA A 243 -7.01 20.49 -18.36
CA ALA A 243 -8.01 21.54 -18.19
C ALA A 243 -7.35 22.88 -17.83
N GLU A 244 -6.35 22.87 -16.94
CA GLU A 244 -5.58 24.04 -16.55
C GLU A 244 -4.77 24.58 -17.74
N GLN A 245 -4.16 23.70 -18.56
CA GLN A 245 -3.48 24.08 -19.79
C GLN A 245 -4.45 24.77 -20.75
N ALA A 246 -5.64 24.22 -20.98
CA ALA A 246 -6.66 24.78 -21.83
C ALA A 246 -7.13 26.16 -21.33
N LEU A 247 -7.39 26.26 -20.01
CA LEU A 247 -7.80 27.51 -19.36
C LEU A 247 -6.76 28.62 -19.58
N VAL A 248 -5.51 28.32 -19.21
CA VAL A 248 -4.41 29.32 -19.26
C VAL A 248 -4.10 29.72 -20.71
N ILE A 249 -4.01 28.76 -21.63
CA ILE A 249 -3.67 29.08 -23.04
C ILE A 249 -4.79 29.82 -23.71
N ARG A 250 -6.05 29.43 -23.57
CA ARG A 250 -7.20 30.10 -24.22
C ARG A 250 -7.40 31.53 -23.68
N ASP A 251 -7.28 31.70 -22.36
CA ASP A 251 -7.37 33.05 -21.77
C ASP A 251 -6.24 33.96 -22.26
N PHE A 252 -5.00 33.41 -22.21
CA PHE A 252 -3.83 34.17 -22.65
C PHE A 252 -3.93 34.65 -24.12
N VAL A 253 -4.24 33.72 -25.04
CA VAL A 253 -4.23 34.06 -26.48
C VAL A 253 -5.31 35.08 -26.83
N ASN A 254 -6.49 35.01 -26.19
CA ASN A 254 -7.55 36.00 -26.35
C ASN A 254 -7.11 37.36 -25.82
N ARG A 255 -6.53 37.41 -24.63
CA ARG A 255 -6.08 38.69 -24.05
C ARG A 255 -4.86 39.25 -24.77
N ALA A 256 -3.91 38.42 -25.17
CA ALA A 256 -2.75 38.85 -25.97
C ALA A 256 -3.20 39.46 -27.30
N GLN A 257 -4.19 38.88 -27.95
CA GLN A 257 -4.77 39.44 -29.16
C GLN A 257 -5.47 40.78 -28.91
N ALA A 258 -6.24 40.90 -27.82
CA ALA A 258 -6.93 42.13 -27.44
C ALA A 258 -5.95 43.27 -27.08
N TYR A 259 -4.83 42.95 -26.43
CA TYR A 259 -3.80 43.91 -26.04
C TYR A 259 -2.73 44.17 -27.12
N GLY A 260 -2.78 43.44 -28.25
CA GLY A 260 -1.77 43.54 -29.31
C GLY A 260 -0.39 43.03 -28.88
N ILE A 261 -0.33 42.04 -28.00
CA ILE A 261 0.91 41.43 -27.51
C ILE A 261 1.38 40.40 -28.52
N ASP A 262 2.62 40.55 -29.01
CA ASP A 262 3.30 39.50 -29.80
C ASP A 262 3.71 38.36 -28.89
N TYR A 263 3.43 37.10 -29.29
CA TYR A 263 3.71 35.94 -28.45
C TYR A 263 4.09 34.67 -29.23
N ASN A 264 4.72 33.75 -28.54
CA ASN A 264 4.98 32.39 -28.95
C ASN A 264 4.61 31.43 -27.81
N ILE A 265 3.84 30.38 -28.12
CA ILE A 265 3.41 29.39 -27.13
C ILE A 265 4.44 28.25 -27.06
N ILE A 266 4.89 27.90 -25.88
CA ILE A 266 5.65 26.68 -25.62
C ILE A 266 4.70 25.59 -25.18
N GLU A 267 4.52 24.43 -25.89
CA GLU A 267 5.10 24.16 -27.18
C GLU A 267 4.07 23.45 -28.08
N ALA A 268 4.42 23.19 -29.34
CA ALA A 268 3.50 22.56 -30.29
C ALA A 268 3.15 21.11 -29.93
N ILE A 269 4.17 20.28 -29.74
CA ILE A 269 4.05 18.82 -29.55
C ILE A 269 4.80 18.40 -28.30
N ASP A 270 4.24 17.49 -27.53
CA ASP A 270 4.89 16.90 -26.36
C ASP A 270 6.24 16.27 -26.71
N GLN A 271 7.20 16.45 -25.82
CA GLN A 271 8.58 15.99 -26.02
C GLN A 271 8.99 15.02 -24.92
N SER A 272 8.74 13.75 -25.12
CA SER A 272 8.96 12.68 -24.11
C SER A 272 10.40 12.56 -23.61
N TRP A 273 11.37 13.12 -24.31
CA TRP A 273 12.78 13.11 -23.91
C TRP A 273 13.13 14.18 -22.85
N LYS A 274 12.32 15.22 -22.68
CA LYS A 274 12.55 16.32 -21.71
C LYS A 274 12.30 15.87 -20.26
N THR A 275 12.95 14.86 -19.79
CA THR A 275 12.69 14.26 -18.46
C THR A 275 13.35 15.00 -17.30
N ALA A 276 14.30 15.92 -17.59
CA ALA A 276 15.07 16.64 -16.58
C ALA A 276 14.32 17.83 -15.93
N GLU A 277 13.24 18.32 -16.53
CA GLU A 277 12.53 19.51 -16.09
C GLU A 277 11.43 19.18 -15.04
N GLY A 278 11.81 18.61 -13.90
CA GLY A 278 10.88 18.46 -12.76
C GLY A 278 9.64 17.62 -13.00
N GLY A 279 9.64 16.73 -13.98
CA GLY A 279 8.53 15.84 -14.33
C GLY A 279 7.45 16.49 -15.20
N VAL A 280 7.52 17.79 -15.54
CA VAL A 280 6.59 18.50 -16.43
C VAL A 280 7.15 18.70 -17.84
N GLY A 281 8.46 18.59 -18.02
CA GLY A 281 9.14 18.86 -19.30
C GLY A 281 8.51 18.16 -20.51
N PRO A 282 8.09 16.89 -20.43
CA PRO A 282 7.44 16.20 -21.54
C PRO A 282 6.07 16.74 -21.97
N TYR A 283 5.40 17.57 -21.15
CA TYR A 283 3.94 17.79 -21.22
C TYR A 283 3.52 19.22 -21.59
N TRP A 284 4.40 20.03 -22.16
CA TRP A 284 4.11 21.41 -22.57
C TRP A 284 3.36 21.50 -23.90
N GLY A 285 3.36 20.45 -24.71
CA GLY A 285 2.73 20.46 -26.05
C GLY A 285 1.24 20.79 -26.02
N LEU A 286 0.77 21.50 -27.04
CA LEU A 286 -0.65 21.69 -27.32
C LEU A 286 -1.31 20.40 -27.86
N ILE A 287 -0.50 19.57 -28.53
CA ILE A 287 -0.86 18.23 -28.95
C ILE A 287 0.11 17.21 -28.31
N ASP A 288 -0.34 15.99 -28.16
CA ASP A 288 0.48 14.91 -27.61
C ASP A 288 1.53 14.39 -28.61
N ALA A 289 2.43 13.51 -28.16
CA ALA A 289 3.44 12.89 -29.01
C ALA A 289 2.85 12.04 -30.17
N SER A 290 1.56 11.66 -30.09
CA SER A 290 0.81 10.99 -31.14
C SER A 290 0.08 11.94 -32.08
N ARG A 291 0.35 13.24 -31.97
CA ARG A 291 -0.26 14.32 -32.75
C ARG A 291 -1.77 14.51 -32.50
N GLN A 292 -2.26 14.11 -31.31
CA GLN A 292 -3.65 14.31 -30.94
C GLN A 292 -3.82 15.58 -30.10
N PRO A 293 -4.84 16.43 -30.37
CA PRO A 293 -5.15 17.58 -29.55
C PRO A 293 -5.43 17.19 -28.10
N LYS A 294 -4.88 17.92 -27.14
CA LYS A 294 -5.10 17.67 -25.72
C LYS A 294 -6.36 18.32 -25.16
N PHE A 295 -6.85 19.38 -25.81
CA PHE A 295 -8.05 20.11 -25.42
C PHE A 295 -8.74 20.77 -26.62
N ALA A 296 -9.99 21.19 -26.42
CA ALA A 296 -10.77 21.92 -27.39
C ALA A 296 -10.52 23.44 -27.29
N TRP A 297 -10.43 24.13 -28.40
CA TRP A 297 -10.24 25.56 -28.47
C TRP A 297 -11.51 26.38 -28.22
N THR A 298 -12.68 25.74 -28.29
CA THR A 298 -14.01 26.34 -28.10
C THR A 298 -14.88 25.49 -27.16
N GLY A 299 -15.91 26.09 -26.58
CA GLY A 299 -16.82 25.42 -25.66
C GLY A 299 -16.25 25.21 -24.26
N THR A 300 -16.95 24.42 -23.45
CA THR A 300 -16.54 24.08 -22.10
C THR A 300 -15.26 23.27 -22.10
N ILE A 301 -14.37 23.58 -21.17
CA ILE A 301 -13.12 22.84 -20.97
C ILE A 301 -13.40 21.63 -20.11
N THR A 302 -13.18 20.46 -20.66
CA THR A 302 -13.30 19.18 -19.96
C THR A 302 -12.15 18.25 -20.36
N ASP A 303 -11.82 17.27 -19.48
CA ASP A 303 -10.88 16.23 -19.85
C ASP A 303 -11.45 15.39 -21.01
N PRO A 304 -10.80 15.32 -22.18
CA PRO A 304 -11.31 14.59 -23.35
C PRO A 304 -11.60 13.11 -23.09
N ASP A 305 -10.84 12.51 -22.19
CA ASP A 305 -10.96 11.09 -21.85
C ASP A 305 -11.84 10.81 -20.62
N TYR A 306 -12.49 11.86 -20.08
CA TYR A 306 -13.28 11.75 -18.85
C TYR A 306 -14.34 10.64 -18.92
N PHE A 307 -15.17 10.62 -19.97
CA PHE A 307 -16.23 9.62 -20.12
C PHE A 307 -15.70 8.21 -20.42
N LYS A 308 -14.58 8.09 -21.11
CA LYS A 308 -13.93 6.78 -21.33
C LYS A 308 -13.43 6.21 -19.99
N ARG A 309 -12.80 7.06 -19.17
CA ARG A 309 -12.33 6.71 -17.82
C ARG A 309 -13.50 6.37 -16.90
N ALA A 310 -14.55 7.18 -16.89
CA ALA A 310 -15.77 6.93 -16.13
C ALA A 310 -16.44 5.61 -16.53
N GLY A 311 -16.61 5.37 -17.82
CA GLY A 311 -17.17 4.12 -18.35
C GLY A 311 -16.35 2.89 -17.96
N LEU A 312 -15.04 2.98 -18.06
CA LEU A 312 -14.13 1.91 -17.63
C LEU A 312 -14.24 1.67 -16.12
N ALA A 313 -14.27 2.72 -15.31
CA ALA A 313 -14.41 2.62 -13.85
C ALA A 313 -15.69 1.91 -13.42
N VAL A 314 -16.82 2.33 -14.00
CA VAL A 314 -18.14 1.73 -13.71
C VAL A 314 -18.21 0.29 -14.19
N LEU A 315 -17.69 -0.01 -15.39
CA LEU A 315 -17.66 -1.38 -15.94
C LEU A 315 -16.83 -2.30 -15.05
N LEU A 316 -15.61 -1.90 -14.70
CA LEU A 316 -14.74 -2.69 -13.82
C LEU A 316 -15.36 -2.85 -12.44
N GLY A 317 -15.93 -1.78 -11.88
CA GLY A 317 -16.62 -1.84 -10.59
C GLY A 317 -17.78 -2.83 -10.59
N LEU A 318 -18.57 -2.83 -11.64
CA LEU A 318 -19.68 -3.78 -11.83
C LEU A 318 -19.14 -5.23 -11.96
N LEU A 319 -18.14 -5.46 -12.80
CA LEU A 319 -17.53 -6.78 -12.98
C LEU A 319 -16.95 -7.33 -11.68
N LEU A 320 -16.24 -6.51 -10.92
CA LEU A 320 -15.68 -6.88 -9.62
C LEU A 320 -16.78 -7.15 -8.56
N SER A 321 -17.97 -6.60 -8.75
CA SER A 321 -19.12 -6.84 -7.86
C SER A 321 -19.84 -8.15 -8.15
N LEU A 322 -19.69 -8.77 -9.33
CA LEU A 322 -20.44 -9.97 -9.73
C LEU A 322 -20.29 -11.15 -8.75
N PRO A 323 -19.13 -11.42 -8.12
CA PRO A 323 -19.00 -12.49 -7.13
C PRO A 323 -19.98 -12.38 -5.96
N ILE A 324 -20.48 -11.18 -5.63
CA ILE A 324 -21.46 -10.97 -4.56
C ILE A 324 -22.77 -11.69 -4.86
N LEU A 325 -23.12 -11.90 -6.15
CA LEU A 325 -24.31 -12.65 -6.55
C LEU A 325 -24.28 -14.13 -6.11
N THR A 326 -23.08 -14.68 -5.92
CA THR A 326 -22.90 -16.07 -5.45
C THR A 326 -23.06 -16.20 -3.93
N MET A 327 -23.09 -15.10 -3.21
CA MET A 327 -23.26 -15.09 -1.75
C MET A 327 -24.72 -15.38 -1.38
N ALA A 328 -25.05 -16.65 -1.17
CA ALA A 328 -26.44 -17.13 -0.98
C ALA A 328 -27.19 -16.44 0.19
N ARG A 329 -26.50 -15.81 1.13
CA ARG A 329 -27.05 -15.24 2.36
C ARG A 329 -26.69 -13.78 2.60
N ALA A 330 -26.15 -13.08 1.61
CA ALA A 330 -25.81 -11.67 1.75
C ALA A 330 -27.04 -10.82 2.09
N THR A 331 -26.92 -9.98 3.10
CA THR A 331 -27.94 -8.96 3.42
C THR A 331 -27.80 -7.78 2.45
N VAL A 332 -28.84 -6.94 2.39
CA VAL A 332 -28.81 -5.74 1.52
C VAL A 332 -27.68 -4.78 1.92
N PRO A 333 -27.48 -4.40 3.19
CA PRO A 333 -26.38 -3.53 3.59
C PRO A 333 -25.00 -4.15 3.34
N GLN A 334 -24.87 -5.47 3.55
CA GLN A 334 -23.64 -6.20 3.24
C GLN A 334 -23.31 -6.13 1.74
N ALA A 335 -24.29 -6.43 0.88
CA ALA A 335 -24.11 -6.36 -0.56
C ALA A 335 -23.77 -4.93 -1.02
N PHE A 336 -24.39 -3.92 -0.41
CA PHE A 336 -24.11 -2.51 -0.71
C PHE A 336 -22.66 -2.12 -0.39
N LEU A 337 -22.16 -2.43 0.81
CA LEU A 337 -20.79 -2.11 1.22
C LEU A 337 -19.77 -2.80 0.33
N LEU A 338 -19.96 -4.09 0.03
CA LEU A 338 -19.07 -4.85 -0.84
C LEU A 338 -19.07 -4.32 -2.28
N ALA A 339 -20.25 -3.97 -2.81
CA ALA A 339 -20.37 -3.38 -4.14
C ALA A 339 -19.71 -2.00 -4.21
N ALA A 340 -19.86 -1.17 -3.16
CA ALA A 340 -19.20 0.13 -3.08
C ALA A 340 -17.68 -0.01 -3.09
N ALA A 341 -17.13 -0.95 -2.30
CA ALA A 341 -15.68 -1.23 -2.29
C ALA A 341 -15.19 -1.72 -3.66
N ALA A 342 -15.91 -2.64 -4.30
CA ALA A 342 -15.59 -3.14 -5.63
C ALA A 342 -15.58 -2.02 -6.69
N ASN A 343 -16.54 -1.10 -6.61
CA ASN A 343 -16.60 0.07 -7.50
C ASN A 343 -15.44 1.05 -7.24
N GLY A 344 -15.03 1.24 -5.98
CA GLY A 344 -13.82 2.01 -5.63
C GLY A 344 -12.55 1.43 -6.24
N VAL A 345 -12.38 0.11 -6.17
CA VAL A 345 -11.26 -0.59 -6.83
C VAL A 345 -11.34 -0.47 -8.36
N GLY A 346 -12.55 -0.56 -8.94
CA GLY A 346 -12.76 -0.33 -10.37
C GLY A 346 -12.34 1.07 -10.82
N ALA A 347 -12.67 2.09 -10.03
CA ALA A 347 -12.24 3.48 -10.27
C ALA A 347 -10.71 3.63 -10.19
N TRP A 348 -10.07 2.98 -9.21
CA TRP A 348 -8.62 2.97 -9.09
C TRP A 348 -7.94 2.30 -10.29
N PHE A 349 -8.42 1.14 -10.74
CA PHE A 349 -7.91 0.51 -11.96
C PHE A 349 -8.07 1.40 -13.21
N ALA A 350 -9.21 2.09 -13.34
CA ALA A 350 -9.40 3.04 -14.44
C ALA A 350 -8.40 4.21 -14.35
N ALA A 351 -8.08 4.67 -13.14
CA ALA A 351 -7.05 5.69 -12.92
C ALA A 351 -5.65 5.19 -13.32
N ILE A 352 -5.30 3.93 -13.01
CA ILE A 352 -4.04 3.31 -13.44
C ILE A 352 -3.93 3.28 -14.97
N VAL A 353 -5.00 2.84 -15.65
CA VAL A 353 -5.02 2.79 -17.12
C VAL A 353 -4.87 4.18 -17.73
N ALA A 354 -5.53 5.18 -17.15
CA ALA A 354 -5.41 6.57 -17.58
C ALA A 354 -4.00 7.11 -17.35
N PHE A 355 -3.43 6.85 -16.18
CA PHE A 355 -2.06 7.23 -15.84
C PHE A 355 -1.06 6.59 -16.81
N TRP A 356 -1.15 5.29 -17.04
CA TRP A 356 -0.26 4.57 -17.95
C TRP A 356 -0.32 5.10 -19.39
N LYS A 357 -1.51 5.46 -19.87
CA LYS A 357 -1.70 6.02 -21.22
C LYS A 357 -1.25 7.48 -21.33
N GLY A 358 -1.35 8.25 -20.25
CA GLY A 358 -1.07 9.68 -20.25
C GLY A 358 0.37 10.06 -19.87
N HIS A 359 1.24 9.08 -19.54
CA HIS A 359 2.60 9.35 -19.06
C HIS A 359 3.66 8.82 -20.02
N TYR A 360 4.72 9.59 -20.18
CA TYR A 360 5.92 9.22 -20.91
C TYR A 360 6.94 8.64 -19.92
N PHE A 361 7.16 7.34 -19.99
CA PHE A 361 8.03 6.63 -19.06
C PHE A 361 9.44 6.44 -19.62
N VAL A 362 10.43 6.74 -18.79
CA VAL A 362 11.78 6.17 -18.99
C VAL A 362 11.79 4.72 -18.48
N PRO A 363 12.60 3.81 -19.04
CA PRO A 363 12.58 2.39 -18.68
C PRO A 363 12.69 2.12 -17.18
N GLY A 364 13.53 2.82 -16.46
CA GLY A 364 13.69 2.67 -15.00
C GLY A 364 12.45 3.07 -14.22
N ALA A 365 11.77 4.16 -14.60
CA ALA A 365 10.54 4.60 -13.97
C ALA A 365 9.37 3.64 -14.25
N ALA A 366 9.28 3.12 -15.47
CA ALA A 366 8.29 2.11 -15.82
C ALA A 366 8.48 0.82 -15.01
N PHE A 367 9.72 0.36 -14.83
CA PHE A 367 10.02 -0.79 -13.99
C PHE A 367 9.64 -0.56 -12.53
N ALA A 368 10.02 0.58 -11.94
CA ALA A 368 9.69 0.93 -10.56
C ALA A 368 8.17 1.00 -10.33
N LEU A 369 7.43 1.61 -11.28
CA LEU A 369 5.97 1.63 -11.24
C LEU A 369 5.38 0.22 -11.33
N GLY A 370 5.87 -0.61 -12.27
CA GLY A 370 5.43 -1.99 -12.42
C GLY A 370 5.66 -2.82 -11.17
N LEU A 371 6.83 -2.70 -10.55
CA LEU A 371 7.14 -3.36 -9.27
C LEU A 371 6.20 -2.87 -8.15
N GLY A 372 5.99 -1.56 -8.04
CA GLY A 372 5.05 -0.99 -7.09
C GLY A 372 3.63 -1.52 -7.27
N MET A 373 3.16 -1.63 -8.52
CA MET A 373 1.86 -2.21 -8.85
C MET A 373 1.75 -3.68 -8.43
N VAL A 374 2.78 -4.50 -8.68
CA VAL A 374 2.81 -5.90 -8.27
C VAL A 374 2.71 -6.03 -6.74
N LEU A 375 3.40 -5.18 -5.99
CA LEU A 375 3.35 -5.17 -4.52
C LEU A 375 2.01 -4.66 -3.97
N LEU A 376 1.29 -3.81 -4.72
CA LEU A 376 -0.04 -3.32 -4.32
C LEU A 376 -1.14 -4.36 -4.50
N VAL A 377 -1.02 -5.30 -5.45
CA VAL A 377 -2.05 -6.31 -5.70
C VAL A 377 -2.44 -7.08 -4.43
N PRO A 378 -1.51 -7.73 -3.70
CA PRO A 378 -1.87 -8.43 -2.47
C PRO A 378 -2.40 -7.48 -1.38
N LEU A 379 -1.92 -6.24 -1.30
CA LEU A 379 -2.43 -5.25 -0.35
C LEU A 379 -3.90 -4.91 -0.61
N VAL A 380 -4.30 -4.76 -1.87
CA VAL A 380 -5.70 -4.53 -2.26
C VAL A 380 -6.57 -5.75 -1.91
N PHE A 381 -6.08 -6.97 -2.17
CA PHE A 381 -6.80 -8.20 -1.77
C PHE A 381 -6.99 -8.28 -0.25
N ILE A 382 -5.98 -7.96 0.54
CA ILE A 382 -6.07 -7.91 2.00
C ILE A 382 -7.09 -6.86 2.45
N ALA A 383 -7.06 -5.67 1.86
CA ALA A 383 -8.00 -4.60 2.18
C ALA A 383 -9.44 -5.01 1.85
N LEU A 384 -9.68 -5.64 0.70
CA LEU A 384 -11.01 -6.15 0.31
C LEU A 384 -11.49 -7.27 1.25
N ALA A 385 -10.60 -8.17 1.67
CA ALA A 385 -10.94 -9.22 2.65
C ALA A 385 -11.36 -8.62 3.99
N ARG A 386 -10.69 -7.56 4.45
CA ARG A 386 -11.09 -6.82 5.67
C ARG A 386 -12.44 -6.12 5.50
N VAL A 387 -12.70 -5.52 4.35
CA VAL A 387 -14.03 -4.95 4.06
C VAL A 387 -15.10 -6.04 4.06
N GLU A 388 -14.82 -7.22 3.52
CA GLU A 388 -15.74 -8.36 3.55
C GLU A 388 -16.03 -8.80 4.99
N GLU A 389 -15.01 -8.89 5.84
CA GLU A 389 -15.19 -9.26 7.25
C GLU A 389 -15.98 -8.18 8.02
N ILE A 390 -15.71 -6.90 7.81
CA ILE A 390 -16.53 -5.80 8.33
C ILE A 390 -17.99 -5.98 7.89
N ALA A 391 -18.22 -6.18 6.61
CA ALA A 391 -19.55 -6.32 6.04
C ALA A 391 -20.28 -7.53 6.61
N ALA A 392 -19.59 -8.65 6.80
CA ALA A 392 -20.15 -9.87 7.37
C ALA A 392 -20.54 -9.71 8.84
N ILE A 393 -19.72 -9.02 9.64
CA ILE A 393 -19.93 -8.90 11.09
C ILE A 393 -20.91 -7.77 11.42
N MET A 394 -20.81 -6.62 10.75
CA MET A 394 -21.70 -5.47 11.03
C MET A 394 -23.08 -5.66 10.43
N PHE A 395 -23.17 -6.22 9.25
CA PHE A 395 -24.39 -6.24 8.44
C PHE A 395 -24.85 -7.64 8.04
N GLY A 396 -24.02 -8.65 8.29
CA GLY A 396 -24.35 -10.04 8.02
C GLY A 396 -25.33 -10.63 9.03
N ARG A 397 -25.59 -11.90 8.87
CA ARG A 397 -26.43 -12.66 9.80
C ARG A 397 -25.63 -13.14 11.00
N ALA A 398 -26.28 -13.31 12.15
CA ALA A 398 -25.65 -13.88 13.33
C ALA A 398 -25.05 -15.28 13.02
N PRO A 399 -23.92 -15.62 13.64
CA PRO A 399 -23.32 -16.95 13.53
C PRO A 399 -24.30 -18.05 13.91
N ARG A 400 -24.31 -19.15 13.15
CA ARG A 400 -25.25 -20.27 13.36
C ARG A 400 -24.57 -21.54 13.83
N ARG A 401 -23.28 -21.69 13.52
CA ARG A 401 -22.53 -22.90 13.80
C ARG A 401 -21.76 -22.86 15.13
N LEU A 402 -21.89 -21.76 15.90
CA LEU A 402 -21.26 -21.71 17.22
C LEU A 402 -21.87 -22.79 18.14
N ALA A 403 -21.01 -23.59 18.72
CA ALA A 403 -21.36 -24.60 19.70
C ALA A 403 -21.59 -23.95 21.08
N ASN A 404 -22.76 -23.38 21.34
CA ASN A 404 -23.05 -22.58 22.54
C ASN A 404 -23.93 -23.30 23.56
N ALA A 405 -23.85 -24.58 23.75
CA ALA A 405 -24.46 -25.39 24.80
C ALA A 405 -25.09 -26.69 24.27
N PRO A 406 -25.58 -27.61 25.15
CA PRO A 406 -26.05 -28.93 24.77
C PRO A 406 -27.22 -28.97 23.77
N SER A 407 -27.86 -27.85 23.50
CA SER A 407 -29.01 -27.76 22.59
C SER A 407 -28.69 -27.86 21.08
N LEU A 408 -27.40 -28.04 20.70
CA LEU A 408 -26.96 -28.09 19.29
C LEU A 408 -27.06 -29.46 18.63
N VAL A 409 -27.31 -30.50 19.40
CA VAL A 409 -27.63 -31.83 18.90
C VAL A 409 -29.04 -32.18 19.38
N PRO A 410 -30.12 -31.75 18.63
CA PRO A 410 -31.48 -31.96 19.04
C PRO A 410 -31.83 -33.43 19.33
N ASP A 411 -31.09 -34.36 18.74
CA ASP A 411 -31.29 -35.79 18.79
C ASP A 411 -30.18 -36.56 19.54
N ALA A 412 -29.24 -35.86 20.24
CA ALA A 412 -28.26 -36.58 21.03
C ALA A 412 -28.96 -37.27 22.21
N PRO A 413 -28.75 -38.57 22.39
CA PRO A 413 -29.25 -39.25 23.58
C PRO A 413 -28.71 -38.54 24.83
N GLU A 414 -29.57 -38.23 25.82
CA GLU A 414 -29.16 -37.63 27.11
C GLU A 414 -28.00 -38.38 27.81
N ALA A 415 -27.71 -39.56 27.35
CA ALA A 415 -26.69 -40.50 27.91
C ALA A 415 -25.40 -40.61 27.01
N TYR A 416 -25.23 -39.81 25.92
CA TYR A 416 -24.02 -39.96 25.10
C TYR A 416 -22.80 -39.35 25.78
N ALA A 417 -22.08 -40.17 26.53
CA ALA A 417 -20.87 -39.82 27.25
C ALA A 417 -19.69 -40.74 26.82
N PRO A 418 -19.13 -40.55 25.62
CA PRO A 418 -18.05 -41.36 25.11
C PRO A 418 -16.81 -41.21 25.97
N LYS A 419 -15.98 -42.25 26.00
CA LYS A 419 -14.71 -42.18 26.74
C LYS A 419 -13.76 -41.18 26.07
N VAL A 420 -13.24 -40.24 26.87
CA VAL A 420 -12.28 -39.23 26.47
C VAL A 420 -10.90 -39.54 27.07
N SER A 421 -9.88 -39.57 26.24
CA SER A 421 -8.50 -39.63 26.73
C SER A 421 -7.87 -38.22 26.60
N ILE A 422 -7.54 -37.62 27.74
CA ILE A 422 -6.96 -36.28 27.80
C ILE A 422 -5.44 -36.40 27.78
N HIS A 423 -4.76 -35.82 26.79
CA HIS A 423 -3.32 -35.81 26.65
C HIS A 423 -2.74 -34.48 27.17
N VAL A 424 -1.80 -34.56 28.11
CA VAL A 424 -1.11 -33.45 28.72
C VAL A 424 0.39 -33.58 28.44
N PRO A 425 0.90 -33.06 27.31
CA PRO A 425 2.34 -33.07 27.03
C PRO A 425 3.03 -31.98 27.84
N ALA A 426 4.18 -32.29 28.45
CA ALA A 426 4.97 -31.34 29.23
C ALA A 426 6.47 -31.53 28.97
N CYS A 427 7.21 -30.43 28.88
CA CYS A 427 8.67 -30.44 28.70
C CYS A 427 9.28 -29.28 29.49
N CYS A 428 10.06 -29.60 30.51
CA CYS A 428 10.71 -28.61 31.40
C CYS A 428 9.72 -27.60 31.99
N GLU A 429 8.51 -28.04 32.35
CA GLU A 429 7.50 -27.19 32.96
C GLU A 429 7.69 -27.03 34.46
N VAL A 430 7.17 -25.94 35.03
CA VAL A 430 7.16 -25.70 36.48
C VAL A 430 6.17 -26.69 37.11
N PRO A 431 6.59 -27.51 38.11
CA PRO A 431 5.71 -28.51 38.72
C PRO A 431 4.37 -27.99 39.24
N ASP A 432 4.37 -26.87 39.98
CA ASP A 432 3.16 -26.26 40.54
C ASP A 432 2.15 -25.87 39.48
N MET A 433 2.64 -25.41 38.32
CA MET A 433 1.80 -25.05 37.19
C MET A 433 1.11 -26.29 36.58
N LEU A 434 1.85 -27.35 36.37
CA LEU A 434 1.30 -28.60 35.84
C LEU A 434 0.38 -29.30 36.87
N ILE A 435 0.72 -29.28 38.18
CA ILE A 435 -0.14 -29.77 39.25
C ILE A 435 -1.49 -29.04 39.27
N ALA A 436 -1.49 -27.71 39.14
CA ALA A 436 -2.72 -26.93 39.04
C ALA A 436 -3.60 -27.33 37.84
N THR A 437 -2.98 -27.69 36.71
CA THR A 437 -3.66 -28.23 35.53
C THR A 437 -4.30 -29.61 35.85
N LEU A 438 -3.57 -30.49 36.47
CA LEU A 438 -4.06 -31.82 36.85
C LEU A 438 -5.18 -31.76 37.89
N ASP A 439 -5.09 -30.87 38.88
CA ASP A 439 -6.15 -30.60 39.83
C ASP A 439 -7.43 -30.10 39.17
N ALA A 440 -7.32 -29.23 38.16
CA ALA A 440 -8.46 -28.76 37.38
C ALA A 440 -9.11 -29.93 36.60
N LEU A 441 -8.31 -30.76 35.96
CA LEU A 441 -8.79 -31.94 35.24
C LEU A 441 -9.45 -32.97 36.18
N SER A 442 -8.96 -33.12 37.43
CA SER A 442 -9.57 -34.03 38.41
C SER A 442 -10.99 -33.64 38.83
N ARG A 443 -11.33 -32.31 38.70
CA ARG A 443 -12.64 -31.73 39.04
C ARG A 443 -13.62 -31.68 37.87
N LEU A 444 -13.31 -32.31 36.72
CA LEU A 444 -14.23 -32.35 35.57
C LEU A 444 -15.54 -33.04 35.94
N ASP A 445 -16.68 -32.42 35.61
CA ASP A 445 -18.02 -33.01 35.74
C ASP A 445 -18.28 -33.98 34.58
N TYR A 446 -17.45 -34.99 34.48
CA TYR A 446 -17.45 -36.02 33.44
C TYR A 446 -16.77 -37.28 33.97
N GLN A 447 -17.52 -38.42 34.07
CA GLN A 447 -16.99 -39.60 34.70
C GLN A 447 -16.12 -40.49 33.80
N ASN A 448 -16.45 -40.50 32.50
CA ASN A 448 -15.85 -41.43 31.52
C ASN A 448 -14.61 -40.83 30.82
N PHE A 449 -13.56 -40.55 31.59
CA PHE A 449 -12.31 -40.06 31.04
C PHE A 449 -11.08 -40.69 31.70
N GLU A 450 -9.96 -40.61 31.01
CA GLU A 450 -8.60 -40.79 31.51
C GLU A 450 -7.71 -39.59 31.14
N CYS A 451 -6.64 -39.41 31.86
CA CYS A 451 -5.62 -38.38 31.60
C CYS A 451 -4.27 -39.04 31.41
N VAL A 452 -3.61 -38.82 30.27
CA VAL A 452 -2.29 -39.34 29.97
C VAL A 452 -1.29 -38.18 30.02
N VAL A 453 -0.49 -38.10 31.05
CA VAL A 453 0.52 -37.04 31.27
C VAL A 453 1.84 -37.56 30.73
N VAL A 454 2.43 -36.87 29.75
CA VAL A 454 3.71 -37.22 29.14
C VAL A 454 4.74 -36.15 29.44
N ILE A 455 5.73 -36.48 30.25
CA ILE A 455 6.87 -35.59 30.50
C ILE A 455 8.05 -36.12 29.70
N ASN A 456 8.50 -35.30 28.73
CA ASN A 456 9.61 -35.66 27.86
C ASN A 456 10.75 -34.65 27.94
N ASN A 457 11.96 -35.07 27.66
CA ASN A 457 13.16 -34.25 27.58
C ASN A 457 13.37 -33.33 28.81
N THR A 458 12.98 -33.81 30.00
CA THR A 458 13.05 -33.07 31.26
C THR A 458 14.03 -33.80 32.18
N PRO A 459 15.33 -33.44 32.16
CA PRO A 459 16.37 -34.20 32.91
C PRO A 459 16.34 -33.94 34.41
N ASP A 460 15.83 -32.73 34.83
CA ASP A 460 15.83 -32.36 36.25
C ASP A 460 14.71 -33.10 37.00
N PRO A 461 15.07 -33.94 38.00
CA PRO A 461 14.09 -34.65 38.85
C PRO A 461 13.15 -33.71 39.62
N ALA A 462 13.62 -32.51 40.00
CA ALA A 462 12.80 -31.54 40.69
C ALA A 462 11.64 -31.01 39.81
N ALA A 463 11.73 -31.12 38.51
CA ALA A 463 10.70 -30.69 37.58
C ALA A 463 9.62 -31.78 37.33
N TRP A 464 9.90 -33.06 37.56
CA TRP A 464 8.92 -34.13 37.23
C TRP A 464 8.51 -35.00 38.42
N GLN A 465 9.37 -35.22 39.43
CA GLN A 465 9.03 -36.07 40.59
C GLN A 465 7.81 -35.57 41.38
N PRO A 466 7.65 -34.26 41.64
CA PRO A 466 6.44 -33.75 42.30
C PRO A 466 5.16 -34.06 41.51
N VAL A 467 5.24 -34.01 40.19
CA VAL A 467 4.11 -34.28 39.28
C VAL A 467 3.76 -35.76 39.27
N GLU A 468 4.75 -36.66 39.25
CA GLU A 468 4.55 -38.10 39.32
C GLU A 468 3.85 -38.46 40.64
N ALA A 469 4.38 -37.98 41.78
CA ALA A 469 3.80 -38.19 43.09
C ALA A 469 2.35 -37.67 43.15
N HIS A 470 2.09 -36.51 42.56
CA HIS A 470 0.73 -35.94 42.53
C HIS A 470 -0.21 -36.77 41.66
N CYS A 471 0.20 -37.21 40.46
CA CYS A 471 -0.61 -38.12 39.63
C CYS A 471 -1.01 -39.40 40.37
N ALA A 472 -0.12 -39.98 41.20
CA ALA A 472 -0.41 -41.14 42.02
C ALA A 472 -1.56 -40.87 43.02
N THR A 473 -1.67 -39.67 43.57
CA THR A 473 -2.76 -39.27 44.49
C THR A 473 -4.09 -39.09 43.78
N LEU A 474 -4.10 -38.74 42.50
CA LEU A 474 -5.32 -38.50 41.69
C LEU A 474 -5.98 -39.82 41.23
N GLY A 475 -5.30 -40.96 41.39
CA GLY A 475 -5.84 -42.30 41.15
C GLY A 475 -5.67 -42.81 39.72
N LYS A 476 -6.21 -43.99 39.43
CA LYS A 476 -5.92 -44.78 38.22
C LYS A 476 -6.32 -44.09 36.87
N ARG A 477 -7.12 -43.04 36.91
CA ARG A 477 -7.49 -42.27 35.71
C ARG A 477 -6.31 -41.44 35.20
N PHE A 478 -5.32 -41.11 36.04
CA PHE A 478 -4.17 -40.30 35.70
C PHE A 478 -2.95 -41.20 35.46
N LYS A 479 -2.55 -41.33 34.20
CA LYS A 479 -1.37 -42.16 33.80
C LYS A 479 -0.20 -41.20 33.63
N PHE A 480 0.90 -41.46 34.34
CA PHE A 480 2.13 -40.69 34.23
C PHE A 480 3.16 -41.47 33.39
N ILE A 481 3.72 -40.83 32.39
CA ILE A 481 4.71 -41.37 31.47
C ILE A 481 5.87 -40.40 31.40
N ARG A 482 7.09 -40.92 31.67
CA ARG A 482 8.32 -40.13 31.52
C ARG A 482 9.22 -40.75 30.47
N VAL A 483 9.81 -39.86 29.59
CA VAL A 483 10.79 -40.28 28.59
C VAL A 483 11.93 -39.26 28.55
N ASP A 484 13.16 -39.76 28.78
CA ASP A 484 14.35 -38.88 28.86
C ASP A 484 14.73 -38.23 27.53
N LYS A 485 14.54 -38.95 26.42
CA LYS A 485 14.81 -38.43 25.07
C LYS A 485 13.68 -38.84 24.13
N LEU A 486 12.98 -37.88 23.62
CA LEU A 486 11.90 -38.06 22.64
C LEU A 486 12.09 -37.06 21.50
N ALA A 487 12.06 -37.57 20.27
CA ALA A 487 12.10 -36.74 19.05
C ALA A 487 10.69 -36.27 18.70
N GLY A 488 10.59 -35.23 17.86
CA GLY A 488 9.31 -34.74 17.32
C GLY A 488 8.59 -33.75 18.23
N TYR A 489 9.25 -33.17 19.22
CA TYR A 489 8.72 -32.14 20.10
C TYR A 489 7.34 -32.50 20.71
N LYS A 490 6.36 -31.58 20.68
CA LYS A 490 4.99 -31.81 21.17
C LYS A 490 4.28 -32.95 20.42
N ALA A 491 4.45 -33.02 19.10
CA ALA A 491 3.88 -34.07 18.25
C ALA A 491 4.37 -35.46 18.69
N GLY A 492 5.66 -35.58 19.02
CA GLY A 492 6.23 -36.83 19.57
C GLY A 492 5.58 -37.24 20.90
N ALA A 493 5.41 -36.28 21.81
CA ALA A 493 4.76 -36.53 23.09
C ALA A 493 3.29 -36.95 22.94
N LEU A 494 2.57 -36.32 22.01
CA LEU A 494 1.18 -36.65 21.70
C LEU A 494 1.04 -38.04 21.05
N ARG A 495 1.97 -38.43 20.17
CA ARG A 495 2.03 -39.81 19.62
C ARG A 495 2.24 -40.84 20.70
N LEU A 496 3.18 -40.57 21.60
CA LEU A 496 3.43 -41.47 22.75
C LEU A 496 2.22 -41.58 23.68
N ALA A 497 1.53 -40.43 23.94
CA ALA A 497 0.28 -40.41 24.69
C ALA A 497 -0.79 -41.29 24.03
N LEU A 498 -0.86 -41.25 22.70
CA LEU A 498 -1.80 -42.04 21.92
C LEU A 498 -1.55 -43.55 22.03
N GLU A 499 -0.29 -43.98 22.11
CA GLU A 499 0.08 -45.39 22.33
C GLU A 499 -0.38 -45.91 23.70
N HIS A 500 -0.49 -45.02 24.69
CA HIS A 500 -0.94 -45.37 26.06
C HIS A 500 -2.41 -45.06 26.32
N THR A 501 -3.12 -44.60 25.28
CA THR A 501 -4.55 -44.31 25.31
C THR A 501 -5.36 -45.60 25.41
N ALA A 502 -6.39 -45.62 26.22
CA ALA A 502 -7.31 -46.74 26.35
C ALA A 502 -7.94 -47.07 24.98
N PRO A 503 -8.04 -48.38 24.62
CA PRO A 503 -8.55 -48.78 23.30
C PRO A 503 -10.00 -48.30 23.02
N ASP A 504 -10.80 -48.15 24.07
CA ASP A 504 -12.18 -47.73 24.06
C ASP A 504 -12.35 -46.18 24.07
N ALA A 505 -11.27 -45.41 24.09
CA ALA A 505 -11.34 -43.95 24.01
C ALA A 505 -11.76 -43.53 22.62
N ALA A 506 -12.95 -42.96 22.53
CA ALA A 506 -13.52 -42.47 21.28
C ALA A 506 -13.09 -41.03 20.92
N ILE A 507 -12.67 -40.24 21.90
CA ILE A 507 -12.29 -38.84 21.78
C ILE A 507 -10.92 -38.62 22.43
N ILE A 508 -10.06 -37.85 21.78
CA ILE A 508 -8.79 -37.39 22.32
C ILE A 508 -8.90 -35.91 22.63
N GLY A 509 -8.68 -35.54 23.89
CA GLY A 509 -8.59 -34.13 24.34
C GLY A 509 -7.13 -33.73 24.48
N ILE A 510 -6.78 -32.50 24.14
CA ILE A 510 -5.43 -31.97 24.30
C ILE A 510 -5.47 -30.74 25.19
N ILE A 511 -4.64 -30.73 26.22
CA ILE A 511 -4.50 -29.64 27.20
C ILE A 511 -3.02 -29.34 27.40
N ASP A 512 -2.62 -28.07 27.21
CA ASP A 512 -1.26 -27.63 27.55
C ASP A 512 -1.05 -27.64 29.09
N ALA A 513 0.20 -27.80 29.49
CA ALA A 513 0.60 -27.94 30.88
C ALA A 513 0.28 -26.76 31.80
N ASP A 514 -0.11 -25.62 31.26
CA ASP A 514 -0.39 -24.38 31.97
C ASP A 514 -1.89 -24.02 32.05
N TYR A 515 -2.79 -24.92 31.58
CA TYR A 515 -4.23 -24.63 31.50
C TYR A 515 -5.00 -25.11 32.73
N VAL A 516 -5.79 -24.21 33.27
CA VAL A 516 -6.83 -24.53 34.30
C VAL A 516 -8.16 -24.63 33.58
N VAL A 517 -8.75 -25.81 33.57
CA VAL A 517 -9.92 -26.19 32.78
C VAL A 517 -11.19 -26.05 33.62
N ALA A 518 -12.29 -25.59 33.04
CA ALA A 518 -13.59 -25.52 33.67
C ALA A 518 -14.25 -26.93 33.79
N PRO A 519 -14.97 -27.20 34.88
CA PRO A 519 -15.56 -28.53 35.14
C PRO A 519 -16.50 -29.03 34.05
N ASP A 520 -17.19 -28.17 33.38
CA ASP A 520 -18.22 -28.43 32.36
C ASP A 520 -17.67 -28.65 30.93
N TRP A 521 -16.35 -28.51 30.69
CA TRP A 521 -15.73 -28.61 29.37
C TRP A 521 -16.12 -29.87 28.57
N LEU A 522 -15.93 -31.03 29.13
CA LEU A 522 -16.26 -32.32 28.47
C LEU A 522 -17.76 -32.60 28.43
N LYS A 523 -18.47 -32.21 29.49
CA LYS A 523 -19.92 -32.35 29.58
C LYS A 523 -20.64 -31.60 28.47
N ASP A 524 -20.21 -30.35 28.18
CA ASP A 524 -20.85 -29.52 27.19
C ASP A 524 -20.42 -29.88 25.75
N LEU A 525 -19.17 -30.24 25.53
CA LEU A 525 -18.62 -30.43 24.18
C LEU A 525 -18.58 -31.91 23.72
N GLY A 526 -18.51 -32.87 24.63
CA GLY A 526 -18.50 -34.28 24.30
C GLY A 526 -19.71 -34.77 23.49
N PRO A 527 -20.94 -34.36 23.82
CA PRO A 527 -22.13 -34.72 23.05
C PRO A 527 -22.13 -34.34 21.56
N LEU A 528 -21.36 -33.34 21.15
CA LEU A 528 -21.20 -32.95 19.72
C LEU A 528 -20.66 -34.10 18.86
N PHE A 529 -19.94 -35.06 19.46
CA PHE A 529 -19.44 -36.23 18.77
C PHE A 529 -20.48 -37.35 18.57
N ALA A 530 -21.72 -37.17 18.97
CA ALA A 530 -22.83 -38.04 18.57
C ALA A 530 -23.02 -38.06 17.06
N ASP A 531 -22.78 -36.94 16.37
CA ASP A 531 -22.66 -36.91 14.92
C ASP A 531 -21.33 -37.56 14.47
N PRO A 532 -21.35 -38.67 13.72
CA PRO A 532 -20.15 -39.37 13.27
C PRO A 532 -19.26 -38.51 12.32
N HIS A 533 -19.79 -37.49 11.69
CA HIS A 533 -19.06 -36.60 10.82
C HIS A 533 -18.21 -35.57 11.57
N VAL A 534 -18.50 -35.31 12.83
CA VAL A 534 -17.72 -34.38 13.66
C VAL A 534 -16.37 -35.02 14.01
N GLY A 535 -15.32 -34.43 13.44
CA GLY A 535 -13.93 -34.86 13.67
C GLY A 535 -13.19 -34.02 14.69
N LEU A 536 -13.59 -32.75 14.87
CA LEU A 536 -12.88 -31.79 15.71
C LEU A 536 -13.85 -30.83 16.40
N VAL A 537 -13.63 -30.55 17.67
CA VAL A 537 -14.30 -29.48 18.42
C VAL A 537 -13.22 -28.63 19.10
N GLN A 538 -13.23 -27.33 18.88
CA GLN A 538 -12.24 -26.37 19.40
C GLN A 538 -12.92 -25.33 20.30
N ALA A 539 -12.38 -25.11 21.48
CA ALA A 539 -12.69 -23.99 22.35
C ALA A 539 -11.56 -22.93 22.29
N PRO A 540 -11.87 -21.64 22.60
CA PRO A 540 -10.87 -20.58 22.54
C PRO A 540 -9.80 -20.73 23.61
N GLN A 541 -8.63 -20.18 23.33
CA GLN A 541 -7.61 -19.92 24.34
C GLN A 541 -7.92 -18.60 25.05
N ASP A 542 -7.73 -18.57 26.36
CA ASP A 542 -7.75 -17.38 27.18
C ASP A 542 -6.71 -17.53 28.31
N HIS A 543 -6.42 -16.47 29.05
CA HIS A 543 -5.30 -16.45 29.98
C HIS A 543 -5.73 -15.86 31.33
N ARG A 544 -5.30 -16.53 32.43
CA ARG A 544 -5.67 -16.14 33.79
C ARG A 544 -4.81 -15.01 34.37
N ASP A 545 -3.71 -14.68 33.70
CA ASP A 545 -2.76 -13.62 34.07
C ASP A 545 -2.84 -12.39 33.15
N GLY A 546 -3.95 -12.23 32.42
CA GLY A 546 -4.17 -11.07 31.54
C GLY A 546 -4.22 -9.73 32.29
N ASP A 547 -4.52 -9.75 33.59
CA ASP A 547 -4.55 -8.59 34.48
C ASP A 547 -3.22 -8.35 35.24
N ARG A 548 -2.20 -9.14 35.00
CA ARG A 548 -0.88 -9.03 35.64
C ARG A 548 -0.20 -7.70 35.35
N SER A 549 -0.32 -7.20 34.14
CA SER A 549 0.22 -5.90 33.73
C SER A 549 -0.46 -5.36 32.46
N VAL A 550 -0.21 -4.08 32.15
CA VAL A 550 -0.73 -3.45 30.92
C VAL A 550 -0.31 -4.21 29.66
N MET A 551 0.95 -4.67 29.60
CA MET A 551 1.46 -5.48 28.49
C MET A 551 0.72 -6.83 28.39
N HIS A 552 0.48 -7.51 29.54
CA HIS A 552 -0.28 -8.78 29.54
C HIS A 552 -1.74 -8.56 29.10
N ALA A 553 -2.38 -7.47 29.54
CA ALA A 553 -3.71 -7.12 29.08
C ALA A 553 -3.77 -6.83 27.58
N ALA A 554 -2.76 -6.16 27.04
CA ALA A 554 -2.61 -5.89 25.62
C ALA A 554 -2.49 -7.19 24.80
N MET A 555 -1.60 -8.09 25.24
CA MET A 555 -1.41 -9.40 24.61
C MET A 555 -2.68 -10.24 24.69
N ASN A 556 -3.35 -10.31 25.84
CA ASN A 556 -4.58 -11.10 26.00
C ASN A 556 -5.72 -10.57 25.11
N ALA A 557 -5.85 -9.26 25.03
CA ALA A 557 -6.84 -8.64 24.14
C ALA A 557 -6.53 -8.92 22.67
N GLU A 558 -5.26 -9.00 22.27
CA GLU A 558 -4.86 -9.37 20.90
C GLU A 558 -5.27 -10.82 20.58
N TYR A 559 -5.04 -11.77 21.50
CA TYR A 559 -5.54 -13.15 21.35
C TYR A 559 -7.06 -13.20 21.20
N ALA A 560 -7.80 -12.43 22.01
CA ALA A 560 -9.25 -12.39 21.97
C ALA A 560 -9.78 -11.97 20.58
N GLY A 561 -9.08 -11.08 19.88
CA GLY A 561 -9.42 -10.71 18.50
C GLY A 561 -9.42 -11.90 17.54
N PHE A 562 -8.41 -12.77 17.62
CA PHE A 562 -8.36 -13.96 16.79
C PHE A 562 -9.50 -14.94 17.09
N PHE A 563 -9.78 -15.20 18.38
CA PHE A 563 -10.78 -16.18 18.79
C PHE A 563 -12.22 -15.69 18.65
N ASP A 564 -12.52 -14.43 18.99
CA ASP A 564 -13.89 -13.91 18.99
C ASP A 564 -14.33 -13.35 17.63
N ILE A 565 -13.38 -13.07 16.74
CA ILE A 565 -13.64 -12.57 15.38
C ILE A 565 -13.31 -13.66 14.36
N GLY A 566 -12.05 -13.93 14.13
CA GLY A 566 -11.60 -14.78 13.04
C GLY A 566 -12.12 -16.22 13.12
N MET A 567 -12.02 -16.86 14.28
CA MET A 567 -12.47 -18.25 14.48
C MET A 567 -13.98 -18.40 14.37
N VAL A 568 -14.73 -17.42 14.84
CA VAL A 568 -16.21 -17.40 14.71
C VAL A 568 -16.64 -17.37 13.25
N GLN A 569 -15.98 -16.51 12.42
CA GLN A 569 -16.30 -16.41 10.99
C GLN A 569 -15.91 -17.70 10.24
N ARG A 570 -14.72 -18.23 10.50
CA ARG A 570 -14.23 -19.46 9.88
C ARG A 570 -15.10 -20.68 10.21
N ASN A 571 -15.68 -20.70 11.40
CA ASN A 571 -16.60 -21.78 11.81
C ASN A 571 -17.83 -21.87 10.90
N GLU A 572 -18.34 -20.74 10.38
CA GLU A 572 -19.54 -20.73 9.52
C GLU A 572 -19.35 -21.52 8.22
N VAL A 573 -18.12 -21.64 7.75
CA VAL A 573 -17.77 -22.36 6.50
C VAL A 573 -16.93 -23.62 6.77
N ASN A 574 -16.88 -24.11 8.01
CA ASN A 574 -16.10 -25.28 8.39
C ASN A 574 -14.61 -25.14 8.07
N ALA A 575 -14.02 -24.00 8.36
CA ALA A 575 -12.61 -23.68 8.06
C ALA A 575 -11.82 -23.21 9.29
N ILE A 576 -12.17 -23.67 10.49
CA ILE A 576 -11.48 -23.29 11.72
C ILE A 576 -10.02 -23.75 11.69
N VAL A 577 -9.18 -23.00 12.38
CA VAL A 577 -7.78 -23.36 12.62
C VAL A 577 -7.70 -24.08 13.95
N MET A 578 -7.24 -25.33 13.95
CA MET A 578 -7.04 -26.09 15.18
C MET A 578 -5.85 -25.52 15.95
N HIS A 579 -6.01 -25.39 17.25
CA HIS A 579 -4.96 -25.03 18.20
C HIS A 579 -4.63 -26.21 19.09
N GLY A 580 -3.38 -26.31 19.52
CA GLY A 580 -2.84 -27.43 20.24
C GLY A 580 -3.29 -27.54 21.70
N THR A 581 -4.34 -26.84 22.13
CA THR A 581 -4.96 -26.95 23.46
C THR A 581 -6.44 -26.63 23.38
N MET A 582 -7.22 -27.03 24.38
CA MET A 582 -8.67 -26.88 24.47
C MET A 582 -9.40 -27.42 23.23
N CYS A 583 -8.89 -28.49 22.65
CA CYS A 583 -9.46 -29.18 21.50
C CYS A 583 -9.82 -30.62 21.83
N LEU A 584 -10.89 -31.09 21.21
CA LEU A 584 -11.36 -32.50 21.27
C LEU A 584 -11.36 -33.03 19.83
N ILE A 585 -10.79 -34.23 19.64
CA ILE A 585 -10.60 -34.85 18.33
C ILE A 585 -11.23 -36.25 18.37
N ARG A 586 -12.02 -36.61 17.38
CA ARG A 586 -12.50 -37.97 17.19
C ARG A 586 -11.30 -38.87 16.89
N ARG A 587 -11.18 -39.96 17.68
CA ARG A 587 -10.10 -40.96 17.51
C ARG A 587 -10.04 -41.51 16.09
N ALA A 588 -11.16 -41.89 15.50
CA ALA A 588 -11.21 -42.38 14.12
C ALA A 588 -10.75 -41.33 13.08
N ALA A 589 -11.02 -40.04 13.30
CA ALA A 589 -10.53 -38.97 12.43
C ALA A 589 -9.02 -38.77 12.55
N LEU A 590 -8.48 -38.87 13.79
CA LEU A 590 -7.03 -38.83 14.04
C LEU A 590 -6.29 -40.00 13.37
N ASP A 591 -6.84 -41.20 13.51
CA ASP A 591 -6.27 -42.41 12.91
C ASP A 591 -6.34 -42.35 11.37
N ALA A 592 -7.43 -41.85 10.79
CA ALA A 592 -7.60 -41.70 9.33
C ALA A 592 -6.57 -40.77 8.69
N VAL A 593 -6.09 -39.76 9.40
CA VAL A 593 -5.06 -38.82 8.89
C VAL A 593 -3.62 -39.21 9.25
N GLY A 594 -3.43 -40.35 9.97
CA GLY A 594 -2.12 -40.89 10.36
C GLY A 594 -1.51 -40.22 11.61
N GLY A 595 -2.32 -39.58 12.45
CA GLY A 595 -1.88 -38.92 13.68
C GLY A 595 -1.19 -37.59 13.48
N TRP A 596 -0.41 -37.16 14.48
CA TRP A 596 0.30 -35.85 14.43
C TRP A 596 1.52 -35.89 13.52
N ALA A 597 1.67 -34.89 12.67
CA ALA A 597 2.85 -34.69 11.84
C ALA A 597 4.04 -34.25 12.68
N THR A 598 5.21 -34.83 12.43
CA THR A 598 6.47 -34.48 13.10
C THR A 598 7.41 -33.66 12.22
N ASP A 599 7.00 -33.34 11.01
CA ASP A 599 7.72 -32.57 9.99
C ASP A 599 7.39 -31.05 10.05
N THR A 600 6.55 -30.65 10.97
CA THR A 600 6.18 -29.23 11.20
C THR A 600 6.24 -28.90 12.70
N ILE A 601 6.44 -27.61 13.01
CA ILE A 601 6.40 -27.11 14.40
C ILE A 601 5.00 -26.59 14.82
N VAL A 602 4.01 -26.75 13.99
CA VAL A 602 2.59 -26.41 14.20
C VAL A 602 1.74 -27.64 13.84
N GLU A 603 2.00 -28.72 14.52
CA GLU A 603 1.39 -30.04 14.33
C GLU A 603 -0.13 -30.02 14.49
N ASP A 604 -0.63 -29.11 15.31
CA ASP A 604 -2.05 -28.88 15.59
C ASP A 604 -2.77 -28.32 14.35
N THR A 605 -2.26 -27.26 13.79
CA THR A 605 -2.85 -26.64 12.59
C THR A 605 -2.77 -27.57 11.38
N ASP A 606 -1.68 -28.31 11.21
CA ASP A 606 -1.53 -29.33 10.16
C ASP A 606 -2.57 -30.44 10.29
N LEU A 607 -2.75 -30.95 11.54
CA LEU A 607 -3.74 -31.98 11.85
C LEU A 607 -5.16 -31.48 11.56
N GLY A 608 -5.52 -30.28 12.05
CA GLY A 608 -6.84 -29.69 11.82
C GLY A 608 -7.16 -29.55 10.33
N LEU A 609 -6.19 -29.06 9.53
CA LEU A 609 -6.35 -28.96 8.08
C LEU A 609 -6.49 -30.35 7.42
N SER A 610 -5.73 -31.34 7.85
CA SER A 610 -5.81 -32.72 7.34
C SER A 610 -7.16 -33.36 7.65
N ILE A 611 -7.70 -33.16 8.84
CA ILE A 611 -9.06 -33.62 9.24
C ILE A 611 -10.12 -33.03 8.32
N LEU A 612 -10.05 -31.74 8.04
CA LEU A 612 -10.98 -31.06 7.11
C LEU A 612 -10.84 -31.60 5.67
N GLN A 613 -9.61 -31.89 5.21
CA GLN A 613 -9.36 -32.47 3.89
C GLN A 613 -9.93 -33.88 3.73
N HIS A 614 -10.10 -34.61 4.83
CA HIS A 614 -10.75 -35.92 4.86
C HIS A 614 -12.27 -35.83 4.98
N GLY A 615 -12.85 -34.62 4.91
CA GLY A 615 -14.29 -34.41 4.87
C GLY A 615 -14.98 -34.37 6.23
N TYR A 616 -14.23 -34.39 7.32
CA TYR A 616 -14.82 -34.22 8.64
C TYR A 616 -15.28 -32.80 8.91
N ILE A 617 -16.24 -32.67 9.83
CA ILE A 617 -16.76 -31.39 10.31
C ILE A 617 -15.99 -30.99 11.57
N ALA A 618 -15.64 -29.70 11.61
CA ALA A 618 -15.11 -29.06 12.80
C ALA A 618 -16.15 -28.10 13.39
N HIS A 619 -16.27 -28.06 14.72
CA HIS A 619 -17.09 -27.11 15.45
C HIS A 619 -16.21 -26.19 16.30
N TYR A 620 -16.66 -24.95 16.45
CA TYR A 620 -16.04 -23.96 17.32
C TYR A 620 -17.06 -23.39 18.30
N THR A 621 -16.65 -23.21 19.55
CA THR A 621 -17.37 -22.42 20.55
C THR A 621 -16.58 -21.21 20.94
N ASN A 622 -17.20 -20.07 21.20
CA ASN A 622 -16.55 -18.88 21.76
C ASN A 622 -16.65 -18.82 23.30
N ARG A 623 -17.26 -19.83 23.95
CA ARG A 623 -17.27 -19.96 25.40
C ARG A 623 -15.90 -20.43 25.90
N ARG A 624 -15.37 -19.76 26.94
CA ARG A 624 -14.10 -20.11 27.58
C ARG A 624 -14.31 -21.28 28.52
N TYR A 625 -13.60 -22.38 28.27
CA TYR A 625 -13.57 -23.56 29.12
C TYR A 625 -12.23 -23.79 29.78
N GLY A 626 -11.27 -22.91 29.60
CA GLY A 626 -9.97 -23.00 30.22
C GLY A 626 -9.12 -21.76 30.03
N TYR A 627 -8.20 -21.53 30.96
CA TYR A 627 -7.35 -20.36 31.05
C TYR A 627 -5.90 -20.78 31.25
N GLY A 628 -5.04 -20.46 30.29
CA GLY A 628 -3.60 -20.68 30.31
C GLY A 628 -2.84 -19.51 30.93
N LEU A 629 -1.57 -19.41 30.58
CA LEU A 629 -0.68 -18.30 30.93
C LEU A 629 -0.16 -17.62 29.66
N LEU A 630 -0.02 -16.30 29.72
CA LEU A 630 0.62 -15.50 28.69
C LEU A 630 2.15 -15.67 28.72
N PRO A 631 2.85 -15.34 27.63
CA PRO A 631 4.31 -15.17 27.66
C PRO A 631 4.73 -14.12 28.68
N ASP A 632 5.74 -14.46 29.50
CA ASP A 632 6.18 -13.58 30.60
C ASP A 632 6.75 -12.23 30.15
N THR A 633 7.35 -12.18 28.96
CA THR A 633 8.09 -11.03 28.43
C THR A 633 7.69 -10.75 27.00
N PHE A 634 7.95 -9.53 26.53
CA PHE A 634 7.75 -9.18 25.13
C PHE A 634 8.64 -10.01 24.18
N ASP A 635 9.85 -10.34 24.58
CA ASP A 635 10.72 -11.26 23.84
C ASP A 635 10.11 -12.66 23.71
N ALA A 636 9.55 -13.20 24.80
CA ALA A 636 8.85 -14.48 24.77
C ALA A 636 7.62 -14.44 23.85
N PHE A 637 6.87 -13.34 23.83
CA PHE A 637 5.76 -13.12 22.92
C PHE A 637 6.24 -13.07 21.45
N LYS A 638 7.28 -12.31 21.12
CA LYS A 638 7.89 -12.28 19.78
C LYS A 638 8.34 -13.67 19.33
N ARG A 639 9.00 -14.43 20.20
CA ARG A 639 9.45 -15.82 19.90
C ARG A 639 8.27 -16.75 19.60
N GLN A 640 7.19 -16.61 20.33
CA GLN A 640 5.97 -17.37 20.10
C GLN A 640 5.37 -17.05 18.72
N ARG A 641 5.26 -15.76 18.38
CA ARG A 641 4.76 -15.31 17.07
C ARG A 641 5.69 -15.71 15.93
N GLN A 642 7.00 -15.64 16.14
CA GLN A 642 7.99 -16.15 15.18
C GLN A 642 7.79 -17.63 14.88
N ARG A 643 7.58 -18.44 15.92
CA ARG A 643 7.31 -19.87 15.76
C ARG A 643 6.04 -20.13 14.97
N TRP A 644 4.96 -19.45 15.31
CA TRP A 644 3.69 -19.60 14.61
C TRP A 644 3.79 -19.15 13.14
N ALA A 645 4.44 -18.04 12.86
CA ALA A 645 4.61 -17.56 11.50
C ALA A 645 5.48 -18.47 10.64
N TYR A 646 6.59 -18.96 11.21
CA TYR A 646 7.45 -19.92 10.53
C TYR A 646 6.69 -21.24 10.25
N GLY A 647 5.99 -21.80 11.25
CA GLY A 647 5.16 -22.98 11.07
C GLY A 647 4.02 -22.77 10.08
N GLY A 648 3.33 -21.60 10.14
CA GLY A 648 2.32 -21.24 9.15
C GLY A 648 2.87 -21.20 7.72
N PHE A 649 4.11 -20.71 7.53
CA PHE A 649 4.77 -20.75 6.23
C PHE A 649 5.16 -22.17 5.81
N GLN A 650 5.60 -23.05 6.75
CA GLN A 650 5.82 -24.47 6.46
C GLN A 650 4.54 -25.13 5.97
N LEU A 651 3.40 -24.85 6.61
CA LEU A 651 2.10 -25.39 6.19
C LEU A 651 1.68 -24.86 4.82
N PHE A 652 1.89 -23.57 4.56
CA PHE A 652 1.66 -23.02 3.24
C PHE A 652 2.46 -23.78 2.17
N ARG A 653 3.76 -24.00 2.38
CA ARG A 653 4.60 -24.80 1.45
C ARG A 653 4.10 -26.23 1.28
N LYS A 654 3.60 -26.87 2.35
CA LYS A 654 3.10 -28.23 2.35
C LYS A 654 1.75 -28.35 1.62
N HIS A 655 0.85 -27.39 1.82
CA HIS A 655 -0.55 -27.50 1.42
C HIS A 655 -1.00 -26.54 0.30
N TRP A 656 -0.17 -25.61 -0.21
CA TRP A 656 -0.60 -24.61 -1.18
C TRP A 656 -1.29 -25.19 -2.42
N ARG A 657 -0.84 -26.37 -2.89
CA ARG A 657 -1.47 -27.06 -4.03
C ARG A 657 -2.91 -27.48 -3.77
N LYS A 658 -3.25 -27.74 -2.50
CA LYS A 658 -4.61 -28.08 -2.06
C LYS A 658 -5.56 -26.88 -2.05
N LEU A 659 -5.00 -25.65 -2.05
CA LEU A 659 -5.77 -24.41 -2.13
C LEU A 659 -6.12 -24.01 -3.57
N LEU A 660 -5.54 -24.66 -4.58
CA LEU A 660 -5.83 -24.34 -5.96
C LEU A 660 -7.31 -24.64 -6.28
N PRO A 661 -7.97 -23.82 -7.13
CA PRO A 661 -9.40 -23.97 -7.40
C PRO A 661 -9.82 -25.36 -7.89
N TRP A 662 -8.93 -26.05 -8.57
CA TRP A 662 -9.15 -27.37 -9.17
C TRP A 662 -8.72 -28.56 -8.30
N SER A 663 -8.19 -28.34 -7.11
CA SER A 663 -7.81 -29.43 -6.20
C SER A 663 -9.03 -29.98 -5.47
N ASP A 664 -8.97 -31.27 -5.06
CA ASP A 664 -10.00 -31.94 -4.27
C ASP A 664 -9.75 -31.86 -2.76
N GLY A 665 -10.69 -32.33 -1.96
CA GLY A 665 -10.61 -32.49 -0.49
C GLY A 665 -10.98 -31.27 0.34
N MET A 666 -11.20 -30.10 -0.28
CA MET A 666 -11.67 -28.88 0.42
C MET A 666 -12.72 -28.14 -0.39
N THR A 667 -13.67 -27.51 0.30
CA THR A 667 -14.66 -26.63 -0.35
C THR A 667 -14.00 -25.34 -0.84
N ARG A 668 -14.66 -24.62 -1.76
CA ARG A 668 -14.17 -23.33 -2.25
C ARG A 668 -14.03 -22.30 -1.11
N GLU A 669 -14.97 -22.31 -0.18
CA GLU A 669 -14.99 -21.45 0.99
C GLU A 669 -13.81 -21.76 1.92
N GLN A 670 -13.54 -23.05 2.20
CA GLN A 670 -12.40 -23.47 3.01
C GLN A 670 -11.07 -23.02 2.37
N LYS A 671 -10.88 -23.26 1.06
CA LYS A 671 -9.69 -22.83 0.32
C LYS A 671 -9.49 -21.31 0.42
N ARG A 672 -10.58 -20.55 0.28
CA ARG A 672 -10.56 -19.10 0.40
C ARG A 672 -10.13 -18.67 1.80
N GLU A 673 -10.74 -19.22 2.85
CA GLU A 673 -10.44 -18.84 4.24
C GLU A 673 -8.98 -19.13 4.64
N TYR A 674 -8.46 -20.29 4.25
CA TYR A 674 -7.05 -20.61 4.50
C TYR A 674 -6.11 -19.75 3.64
N GLY A 675 -6.40 -19.59 2.33
CA GLY A 675 -5.60 -18.78 1.42
C GLY A 675 -5.54 -17.30 1.82
N ILE A 676 -6.69 -16.69 2.08
CA ILE A 676 -6.79 -15.29 2.54
C ILE A 676 -6.17 -15.15 3.94
N GLY A 677 -6.39 -16.12 4.84
CA GLY A 677 -5.81 -16.07 6.18
C GLY A 677 -4.29 -16.05 6.15
N TRP A 678 -3.66 -16.90 5.35
CA TRP A 678 -2.20 -16.89 5.19
C TRP A 678 -1.71 -15.64 4.46
N LEU A 679 -2.42 -15.19 3.42
CA LEU A 679 -2.08 -13.94 2.74
C LEU A 679 -2.17 -12.73 3.69
N ASN A 680 -3.22 -12.66 4.49
CA ASN A 680 -3.44 -11.54 5.41
C ASN A 680 -2.36 -11.51 6.51
N TRP A 681 -2.05 -12.67 7.11
CA TRP A 681 -1.09 -12.74 8.19
C TRP A 681 0.36 -12.77 7.70
N LEU A 682 0.75 -13.80 6.94
CA LEU A 682 2.14 -13.97 6.51
C LEU A 682 2.51 -12.98 5.40
N GLY A 683 1.61 -12.81 4.44
CA GLY A 683 1.83 -11.92 3.30
C GLY A 683 1.74 -10.44 3.66
N GLY A 684 0.74 -10.05 4.43
CA GLY A 684 0.51 -8.65 4.82
C GLY A 684 1.68 -8.07 5.59
N ASP A 685 2.14 -8.77 6.62
CA ASP A 685 3.28 -8.34 7.43
C ASP A 685 4.59 -8.33 6.64
N SER A 686 4.84 -9.37 5.83
CA SER A 686 6.06 -9.46 5.04
C SER A 686 6.14 -8.39 3.95
N ILE A 687 5.05 -8.17 3.21
CA ILE A 687 4.97 -7.14 2.16
C ILE A 687 5.10 -5.76 2.78
N GLY A 688 4.44 -5.51 3.92
CA GLY A 688 4.56 -4.25 4.65
C GLY A 688 6.02 -3.91 4.99
N VAL A 689 6.77 -4.89 5.48
CA VAL A 689 8.20 -4.72 5.78
C VAL A 689 9.02 -4.49 4.50
N ILE A 690 8.79 -5.28 3.44
CA ILE A 690 9.52 -5.13 2.17
C ILE A 690 9.30 -3.73 1.60
N VAL A 691 8.06 -3.25 1.57
CA VAL A 691 7.73 -1.91 1.07
C VAL A 691 8.37 -0.83 1.94
N ALA A 692 8.37 -0.99 3.26
CA ALA A 692 9.04 -0.04 4.17
C ALA A 692 10.54 0.04 3.90
N LEU A 693 11.22 -1.10 3.73
CA LEU A 693 12.66 -1.15 3.42
C LEU A 693 12.97 -0.55 2.04
N LEU A 694 12.16 -0.85 1.02
CA LEU A 694 12.28 -0.25 -0.30
C LEU A 694 12.10 1.26 -0.25
N ASN A 695 11.14 1.75 0.52
CA ASN A 695 10.91 3.18 0.68
C ASN A 695 12.06 3.88 1.40
N ILE A 696 12.70 3.27 2.40
CA ILE A 696 13.91 3.81 3.04
C ILE A 696 15.02 4.03 2.00
N VAL A 697 15.23 3.06 1.10
CA VAL A 697 16.22 3.17 0.03
C VAL A 697 15.82 4.21 -1.02
N TRP A 698 14.52 4.40 -1.25
CA TRP A 698 14.00 5.34 -2.24
C TRP A 698 14.05 6.80 -1.80
N VAL A 699 14.01 7.08 -0.49
CA VAL A 699 14.06 8.46 0.06
C VAL A 699 15.25 9.28 -0.44
N PRO A 700 16.52 8.81 -0.39
CA PRO A 700 17.66 9.57 -0.91
C PRO A 700 17.53 9.86 -2.41
N ALA A 701 16.98 8.94 -3.19
CA ALA A 701 16.79 9.12 -4.61
C ALA A 701 15.81 10.27 -4.91
N VAL A 702 14.71 10.35 -4.14
CA VAL A 702 13.76 11.45 -4.26
C VAL A 702 14.33 12.77 -3.74
N ALA A 703 14.96 12.76 -2.55
CA ALA A 703 15.39 13.97 -1.87
C ALA A 703 16.60 14.65 -2.55
N PHE A 704 17.52 13.87 -3.12
CA PHE A 704 18.81 14.40 -3.58
C PHE A 704 19.13 14.15 -5.05
N ALA A 705 18.52 13.14 -5.69
CA ALA A 705 18.78 12.80 -7.08
C ALA A 705 17.67 13.25 -8.04
N ASN A 706 16.64 13.96 -7.56
CA ASN A 706 15.44 14.37 -8.33
C ASN A 706 14.77 13.22 -9.10
N ILE A 707 14.86 11.99 -8.59
CA ILE A 707 14.21 10.84 -9.19
C ILE A 707 12.71 10.88 -8.84
N ALA A 708 11.89 10.38 -9.77
CA ALA A 708 10.45 10.41 -9.68
C ALA A 708 9.90 9.97 -8.32
N VAL A 709 9.05 10.79 -7.73
CA VAL A 709 8.30 10.49 -6.52
C VAL A 709 7.26 9.40 -6.83
N PRO A 710 6.95 8.49 -5.89
CA PRO A 710 5.82 7.59 -6.07
C PRO A 710 4.52 8.35 -6.30
N ASP A 711 3.87 8.11 -7.43
CA ASP A 711 2.62 8.76 -7.80
C ASP A 711 1.46 8.38 -6.86
N ARG A 712 0.41 9.20 -6.86
CA ARG A 712 -0.82 8.99 -6.08
C ARG A 712 -1.46 7.63 -6.33
N ILE A 713 -1.33 7.08 -7.54
CA ILE A 713 -1.86 5.74 -7.86
C ILE A 713 -1.21 4.62 -7.03
N LEU A 714 0.02 4.82 -6.54
CA LEU A 714 0.71 3.89 -5.66
C LEU A 714 0.50 4.23 -4.17
N THR A 715 0.49 5.50 -3.81
CA THR A 715 0.46 5.93 -2.41
C THR A 715 -0.94 5.94 -1.81
N ILE A 716 -1.98 6.34 -2.56
CA ILE A 716 -3.36 6.34 -2.08
C ILE A 716 -3.84 4.95 -1.65
N PRO A 717 -3.62 3.85 -2.39
CA PRO A 717 -4.02 2.52 -1.95
C PRO A 717 -3.38 2.09 -0.62
N ILE A 718 -2.15 2.51 -0.33
CA ILE A 718 -1.48 2.22 0.95
C ILE A 718 -2.23 2.92 2.10
N ILE A 719 -2.55 4.20 1.93
CA ILE A 719 -3.30 4.99 2.91
C ILE A 719 -4.71 4.40 3.11
N MET A 720 -5.37 4.05 2.01
CA MET A 720 -6.71 3.43 2.05
C MET A 720 -6.69 2.07 2.76
N ALA A 721 -5.71 1.22 2.46
CA ALA A 721 -5.56 -0.07 3.12
C ALA A 721 -5.28 0.08 4.62
N PHE A 722 -4.48 1.07 5.02
CA PHE A 722 -4.27 1.41 6.42
C PHE A 722 -5.57 1.90 7.08
N THR A 723 -6.30 2.80 6.45
CA THR A 723 -7.58 3.31 6.94
C THR A 723 -8.60 2.18 7.11
N VAL A 724 -8.74 1.31 6.12
CA VAL A 724 -9.60 0.12 6.22
C VAL A 724 -9.16 -0.78 7.37
N SER A 725 -7.85 -0.93 7.60
CA SER A 725 -7.32 -1.74 8.71
C SER A 725 -7.70 -1.17 10.08
N VAL A 726 -7.62 0.16 10.23
CA VAL A 726 -8.03 0.84 11.47
C VAL A 726 -9.55 0.68 11.69
N ILE A 727 -10.36 0.93 10.67
CA ILE A 727 -11.82 0.76 10.74
C ILE A 727 -12.16 -0.70 11.08
N HIS A 728 -11.55 -1.65 10.40
CA HIS A 728 -11.71 -3.08 10.64
C HIS A 728 -11.46 -3.41 12.11
N PHE A 729 -10.28 -3.05 12.61
CA PHE A 729 -9.89 -3.37 13.96
C PHE A 729 -10.85 -2.76 15.00
N VAL A 730 -11.08 -1.45 14.93
CA VAL A 730 -11.92 -0.73 15.88
C VAL A 730 -13.35 -1.29 15.87
N SER A 731 -13.97 -1.41 14.69
CA SER A 731 -15.34 -1.87 14.55
C SER A 731 -15.53 -3.29 15.07
N LEU A 732 -14.63 -4.21 14.70
CA LEU A 732 -14.79 -5.61 15.07
C LEU A 732 -14.50 -5.85 16.56
N TYR A 733 -13.52 -5.14 17.13
CA TYR A 733 -13.27 -5.23 18.57
C TYR A 733 -14.43 -4.71 19.40
N GLN A 734 -15.04 -3.58 19.00
CA GLN A 734 -16.23 -3.07 19.69
C GLN A 734 -17.43 -4.03 19.62
N LEU A 735 -17.61 -4.69 18.48
CA LEU A 735 -18.77 -5.57 18.26
C LEU A 735 -18.62 -6.96 18.87
N ARG A 736 -17.42 -7.53 18.85
CA ARG A 736 -17.17 -8.93 19.17
C ARG A 736 -16.36 -9.15 20.44
N VAL A 737 -15.27 -8.41 20.62
CA VAL A 737 -14.37 -8.61 21.77
C VAL A 737 -14.85 -7.82 23.00
N ARG A 738 -15.36 -6.60 22.79
CA ARG A 738 -16.00 -5.75 23.83
C ARG A 738 -15.06 -5.42 24.99
N VAL A 739 -13.81 -5.10 24.69
CA VAL A 739 -12.83 -4.64 25.67
C VAL A 739 -12.81 -3.11 25.78
N PRO A 740 -12.37 -2.54 26.92
CA PRO A 740 -12.18 -1.10 27.07
C PRO A 740 -11.22 -0.52 26.00
N ALA A 741 -11.40 0.75 25.65
CA ALA A 741 -10.62 1.41 24.59
C ALA A 741 -9.09 1.32 24.80
N GLY A 742 -8.63 1.43 26.07
CA GLY A 742 -7.21 1.26 26.40
C GLY A 742 -6.68 -0.14 26.09
N GLN A 743 -7.45 -1.18 26.39
CA GLN A 743 -7.07 -2.57 26.03
C GLN A 743 -7.15 -2.81 24.53
N MET A 744 -8.12 -2.19 23.84
CA MET A 744 -8.20 -2.24 22.38
C MET A 744 -6.97 -1.60 21.73
N LEU A 745 -6.54 -0.43 22.20
CA LEU A 745 -5.31 0.21 21.73
C LEU A 745 -4.08 -0.67 22.03
N GLY A 746 -4.03 -1.27 23.22
CA GLY A 746 -2.99 -2.23 23.58
C GLY A 746 -2.95 -3.43 22.62
N ALA A 747 -4.11 -3.98 22.27
CA ALA A 747 -4.23 -5.08 21.30
C ALA A 747 -3.72 -4.68 19.90
N VAL A 748 -4.03 -3.45 19.43
CA VAL A 748 -3.47 -2.91 18.18
C VAL A 748 -1.95 -2.86 18.27
N CYS A 749 -1.42 -2.28 19.36
CA CYS A 749 0.03 -2.20 19.56
C CYS A 749 0.68 -3.59 19.59
N ALA A 750 0.11 -4.55 20.30
CA ALA A 750 0.63 -5.91 20.37
C ALA A 750 0.63 -6.61 19.01
N ALA A 751 -0.46 -6.46 18.24
CA ALA A 751 -0.58 -7.02 16.89
C ALA A 751 0.44 -6.39 15.92
N MET A 752 0.56 -5.06 15.92
CA MET A 752 1.52 -4.34 15.06
C MET A 752 2.98 -4.61 15.44
N ALA A 753 3.26 -4.76 16.74
CA ALA A 753 4.62 -4.93 17.28
C ALA A 753 5.34 -6.20 16.78
N VAL A 754 4.63 -7.16 16.26
CA VAL A 754 5.21 -8.43 15.77
C VAL A 754 5.42 -8.47 14.26
N GLN A 755 5.09 -7.41 13.52
CA GLN A 755 5.19 -7.37 12.06
C GLN A 755 6.60 -7.74 11.55
N TRP A 756 7.65 -7.11 12.09
CA TRP A 756 9.04 -7.44 11.75
C TRP A 756 9.38 -8.90 12.07
N THR A 757 8.89 -9.38 13.21
CA THR A 757 9.11 -10.75 13.66
C THR A 757 8.47 -11.77 12.71
N VAL A 758 7.25 -11.52 12.25
CA VAL A 758 6.54 -12.36 11.26
C VAL A 758 7.27 -12.33 9.92
N ALA A 759 7.60 -11.15 9.40
CA ALA A 759 8.32 -11.01 8.14
C ALA A 759 9.67 -11.75 8.15
N ARG A 760 10.41 -11.62 9.24
CA ARG A 760 11.67 -12.36 9.45
C ARG A 760 11.45 -13.88 9.51
N ALA A 761 10.39 -14.33 10.15
CA ALA A 761 10.04 -15.75 10.23
C ALA A 761 9.72 -16.32 8.84
N VAL A 762 8.96 -15.60 8.03
CA VAL A 762 8.66 -15.96 6.63
C VAL A 762 9.94 -16.02 5.80
N ALA A 763 10.80 -15.00 5.90
CA ALA A 763 12.09 -14.98 5.21
C ALA A 763 12.98 -16.16 5.59
N LEU A 764 13.04 -16.51 6.88
CA LEU A 764 13.74 -17.70 7.36
C LEU A 764 13.14 -19.00 6.80
N GLY A 765 11.80 -19.06 6.69
CA GLY A 765 11.11 -20.21 6.12
C GLY A 765 11.34 -20.38 4.61
N ILE A 766 11.68 -19.31 3.88
CA ILE A 766 12.08 -19.38 2.48
C ILE A 766 13.50 -19.96 2.35
N ILE A 767 14.41 -19.57 3.25
CA ILE A 767 15.84 -19.87 3.16
C ILE A 767 16.18 -21.22 3.85
N ASN A 768 15.57 -21.51 5.01
CA ASN A 768 15.89 -22.64 5.85
C ASN A 768 14.74 -23.65 5.92
N GLU A 769 15.03 -24.93 5.77
CA GLU A 769 14.03 -26.00 5.88
C GLU A 769 13.66 -26.37 7.32
N SER A 770 14.55 -26.12 8.28
CA SER A 770 14.29 -26.40 9.69
C SER A 770 14.85 -25.30 10.61
N VAL A 771 14.05 -24.90 11.58
CA VAL A 771 14.46 -24.00 12.67
C VAL A 771 14.22 -24.75 13.98
N PRO A 772 15.17 -24.74 14.93
CA PRO A 772 15.02 -25.46 16.19
C PRO A 772 13.86 -24.88 17.01
N PHE A 773 13.06 -25.77 17.57
CA PHE A 773 11.97 -25.39 18.47
C PHE A 773 12.55 -24.78 19.76
N ARG A 774 12.06 -23.58 20.11
CA ARG A 774 12.38 -22.93 21.39
C ARG A 774 11.09 -22.76 22.18
N ARG A 775 11.07 -23.27 23.40
CA ARG A 775 9.94 -23.15 24.33
C ARG A 775 9.67 -21.69 24.66
N THR A 776 8.40 -21.30 24.76
CA THR A 776 7.97 -19.99 25.26
C THR A 776 7.99 -19.99 26.78
N ALA A 777 8.71 -19.06 27.40
CA ALA A 777 8.75 -18.95 28.86
C ALA A 777 7.44 -18.36 29.39
N LYS A 778 6.85 -19.03 30.40
CA LYS A 778 5.59 -18.66 31.04
C LYS A 778 5.73 -18.93 32.56
N GLY A 779 4.87 -18.32 33.38
CA GLY A 779 4.78 -18.60 34.82
C GLY A 779 5.82 -17.87 35.67
N GLY A 780 6.39 -16.76 35.17
CA GLY A 780 7.37 -15.95 35.92
C GLY A 780 8.80 -16.46 35.88
N VAL A 781 9.10 -17.42 35.02
CA VAL A 781 10.43 -18.05 34.87
C VAL A 781 11.38 -17.21 33.99
N ALA A 782 10.84 -16.41 33.09
CA ALA A 782 11.68 -15.63 32.20
C ALA A 782 12.33 -14.43 32.91
N ARG A 783 13.66 -14.39 32.86
CA ARG A 783 14.40 -13.17 33.24
C ARG A 783 14.51 -12.24 32.03
N LYS A 784 14.36 -10.94 32.26
CA LYS A 784 14.60 -9.93 31.23
C LYS A 784 16.06 -10.03 30.78
N GLY A 785 16.29 -10.27 29.50
CA GLY A 785 17.64 -10.24 28.94
C GLY A 785 18.21 -8.83 28.96
N PRO A 786 19.53 -8.67 28.86
CA PRO A 786 20.19 -7.37 28.83
C PRO A 786 19.92 -6.60 27.54
N ASP A 787 19.52 -7.27 26.46
CA ASP A 787 19.39 -6.69 25.14
C ASP A 787 18.03 -6.04 24.95
N PHE A 788 18.02 -4.89 24.26
CA PHE A 788 16.79 -4.20 23.87
C PHE A 788 16.07 -4.99 22.76
N THR A 789 14.94 -5.58 23.09
CA THR A 789 14.22 -6.56 22.24
C THR A 789 13.67 -5.98 20.94
N ALA A 790 13.57 -4.65 20.80
CA ALA A 790 13.06 -3.95 19.62
C ALA A 790 14.14 -3.13 18.88
N PHE A 791 15.41 -3.55 18.95
CA PHE A 791 16.52 -2.79 18.37
C PHE A 791 16.35 -2.55 16.85
N TRP A 792 16.11 -3.60 16.07
CA TRP A 792 15.95 -3.46 14.62
C TRP A 792 14.69 -2.68 14.25
N GLU A 793 13.62 -2.88 14.98
CA GLU A 793 12.39 -2.11 14.82
C GLU A 793 12.64 -0.62 15.12
N SER A 794 13.42 -0.29 16.13
CA SER A 794 13.77 1.11 16.43
C SER A 794 14.60 1.75 15.33
N VAL A 795 15.54 1.02 14.74
CA VAL A 795 16.34 1.49 13.60
C VAL A 795 15.46 1.75 12.39
N ILE A 796 14.59 0.80 12.03
CA ILE A 796 13.69 0.96 10.87
C ILE A 796 12.72 2.13 11.09
N ALA A 797 12.12 2.24 12.29
CA ALA A 797 11.25 3.36 12.64
C ALA A 797 11.96 4.71 12.51
N ALA A 798 13.17 4.80 13.05
CA ALA A 798 13.99 6.02 12.98
C ALA A 798 14.33 6.39 11.52
N LEU A 799 14.73 5.42 10.70
CA LEU A 799 15.03 5.66 9.28
C LEU A 799 13.80 6.13 8.51
N LEU A 800 12.62 5.56 8.75
CA LEU A 800 11.36 5.99 8.13
C LEU A 800 10.99 7.41 8.55
N LEU A 801 11.08 7.73 9.84
CA LEU A 801 10.74 9.07 10.35
C LEU A 801 11.76 10.12 9.91
N VAL A 802 13.06 9.81 9.94
CA VAL A 802 14.10 10.69 9.41
C VAL A 802 13.91 10.87 7.90
N GLY A 803 13.58 9.81 7.18
CA GLY A 803 13.24 9.89 5.75
C GLY A 803 12.04 10.80 5.48
N ALA A 804 10.96 10.67 6.26
CA ALA A 804 9.79 11.54 6.15
C ALA A 804 10.16 13.01 6.42
N LEU A 805 10.93 13.27 7.48
CA LEU A 805 11.42 14.61 7.81
C LEU A 805 12.31 15.19 6.70
N THR A 806 13.24 14.37 6.17
CA THR A 806 14.11 14.78 5.06
C THR A 806 13.30 15.20 3.85
N LEU A 807 12.30 14.40 3.45
CA LEU A 807 11.42 14.72 2.32
C LEU A 807 10.69 16.06 2.53
N VAL A 808 10.15 16.30 3.73
CA VAL A 808 9.45 17.55 4.03
C VAL A 808 10.41 18.75 3.99
N LEU A 809 11.61 18.61 4.57
CA LEU A 809 12.59 19.70 4.62
C LEU A 809 13.22 20.02 3.25
N THR A 810 13.37 19.02 2.38
CA THR A 810 13.91 19.20 1.02
C THR A 810 12.85 19.59 -0.01
N ASN A 811 11.56 19.54 0.34
CA ASN A 811 10.45 19.86 -0.56
C ASN A 811 10.21 21.36 -0.71
N TYR A 812 11.22 22.11 -1.11
CA TYR A 812 11.10 23.56 -1.33
C TYR A 812 10.13 23.92 -2.46
N LYS A 813 9.90 23.02 -3.42
CA LYS A 813 8.93 23.16 -4.52
C LYS A 813 7.49 22.91 -4.09
N GLN A 814 7.26 22.49 -2.85
CA GLN A 814 5.96 22.13 -2.29
C GLN A 814 5.18 21.08 -3.12
N VAL A 815 5.90 20.11 -3.68
CA VAL A 815 5.31 19.01 -4.46
C VAL A 815 4.41 18.17 -3.55
N HIS A 816 3.14 18.04 -3.92
CA HIS A 816 2.12 17.35 -3.13
C HIS A 816 2.43 15.87 -2.94
N GLU A 817 2.93 15.21 -3.98
CA GLU A 817 3.31 13.79 -3.96
C GLU A 817 4.41 13.50 -2.94
N ILE A 818 5.35 14.42 -2.75
CA ILE A 818 6.42 14.32 -1.73
C ILE A 818 5.80 14.34 -0.33
N ASN A 819 4.84 15.22 -0.07
CA ASN A 819 4.16 15.29 1.22
C ASN A 819 3.33 14.03 1.50
N ILE A 820 2.63 13.51 0.49
CA ILE A 820 1.88 12.24 0.60
C ILE A 820 2.85 11.09 0.86
N PHE A 821 3.97 11.03 0.17
CA PHE A 821 4.98 10.01 0.37
C PHE A 821 5.60 10.09 1.77
N ALA A 822 5.92 11.29 2.26
CA ALA A 822 6.38 11.50 3.64
C ALA A 822 5.33 10.99 4.66
N PHE A 823 4.04 11.25 4.44
CA PHE A 823 2.97 10.71 5.27
C PHE A 823 2.91 9.17 5.23
N VAL A 824 3.09 8.57 4.06
CA VAL A 824 3.18 7.09 3.93
C VAL A 824 4.31 6.53 4.78
N LEU A 825 5.49 7.16 4.80
CA LEU A 825 6.60 6.73 5.65
C LEU A 825 6.25 6.78 7.15
N VAL A 826 5.54 7.83 7.58
CA VAL A 826 5.04 7.93 8.96
C VAL A 826 4.08 6.79 9.27
N VAL A 827 3.11 6.51 8.39
CA VAL A 827 2.18 5.38 8.57
C VAL A 827 2.94 4.05 8.64
N GLN A 828 3.92 3.84 7.77
CA GLN A 828 4.73 2.62 7.76
C GLN A 828 5.65 2.49 8.97
N SER A 829 5.96 3.57 9.67
CA SER A 829 6.76 3.50 10.91
C SER A 829 5.96 2.98 12.11
N LEU A 830 4.63 3.05 12.08
CA LEU A 830 3.76 2.73 13.22
C LEU A 830 3.95 1.31 13.78
N PRO A 831 4.04 0.24 12.97
CA PRO A 831 4.29 -1.10 13.49
C PRO A 831 5.63 -1.24 14.22
N PHE A 832 6.65 -0.59 13.71
CA PHE A 832 7.98 -0.60 14.31
C PHE A 832 8.02 0.23 15.60
N ILE A 833 7.31 1.37 15.62
CA ILE A 833 7.10 2.17 16.84
C ILE A 833 6.33 1.35 17.89
N ALA A 834 5.30 0.61 17.49
CA ALA A 834 4.54 -0.25 18.40
C ALA A 834 5.43 -1.29 19.08
N ALA A 835 6.38 -1.89 18.34
CA ALA A 835 7.36 -2.82 18.92
C ALA A 835 8.27 -2.13 19.94
N VAL A 836 8.73 -0.90 19.65
CA VAL A 836 9.52 -0.09 20.58
C VAL A 836 8.71 0.23 21.83
N VAL A 837 7.45 0.64 21.66
CA VAL A 837 6.52 0.94 22.78
C VAL A 837 6.34 -0.29 23.67
N MET A 838 6.08 -1.47 23.10
CA MET A 838 5.91 -2.71 23.87
C MET A 838 7.19 -3.10 24.64
N ALA A 839 8.37 -2.95 23.99
CA ALA A 839 9.65 -3.23 24.64
C ALA A 839 9.99 -2.25 25.76
N MET A 840 9.64 -0.96 25.59
CA MET A 840 9.82 0.06 26.62
C MET A 840 8.81 -0.08 27.76
N LEU A 841 7.56 -0.43 27.43
CA LEU A 841 6.51 -0.65 28.42
C LEU A 841 6.90 -1.74 29.42
N GLU A 842 7.43 -2.87 28.94
CA GLU A 842 7.81 -4.02 29.75
C GLU A 842 8.70 -3.67 30.97
N GLY A 843 9.61 -2.72 30.80
CA GLY A 843 10.57 -2.34 31.86
C GLY A 843 10.19 -1.09 32.64
N SER A 844 9.02 -0.52 32.39
CA SER A 844 8.62 0.78 32.93
C SER A 844 7.50 0.65 33.98
N ARG A 845 7.36 1.69 34.83
CA ARG A 845 6.23 1.84 35.77
C ARG A 845 4.88 1.95 35.06
N PHE A 846 4.87 2.33 33.77
CA PHE A 846 3.66 2.40 32.96
C PHE A 846 3.07 1.02 32.66
N ASN A 847 3.81 -0.07 32.92
CA ASN A 847 3.32 -1.41 32.81
C ASN A 847 2.46 -1.84 34.03
N GLU A 848 2.47 -1.07 35.11
CA GLU A 848 1.72 -1.34 36.32
C GLU A 848 0.34 -0.69 36.28
N PHE A 849 -0.73 -1.45 36.49
CA PHE A 849 -2.08 -0.89 36.58
C PHE A 849 -2.25 0.10 37.75
N ALA A 850 -1.51 -0.10 38.82
CA ALA A 850 -1.54 0.81 39.99
C ALA A 850 -1.18 2.24 39.59
N TYR A 851 -0.19 2.39 38.68
CA TYR A 851 0.19 3.72 38.16
C TYR A 851 -0.97 4.41 37.45
N TRP A 852 -1.66 3.71 36.54
CA TRP A 852 -2.77 4.27 35.76
C TRP A 852 -3.98 4.62 36.63
N ARG A 853 -4.29 3.81 37.67
CA ARG A 853 -5.33 4.14 38.65
C ARG A 853 -5.02 5.43 39.41
N THR A 854 -3.75 5.64 39.74
CA THR A 854 -3.30 6.88 40.39
C THR A 854 -3.45 8.07 39.44
N VAL A 855 -3.04 7.94 38.18
CA VAL A 855 -3.20 8.98 37.15
C VAL A 855 -4.68 9.33 36.95
N GLU A 856 -5.54 8.33 36.81
CA GLU A 856 -6.98 8.50 36.64
C GLU A 856 -7.61 9.22 37.83
N ALA A 857 -7.26 8.82 39.04
CA ALA A 857 -7.71 9.51 40.27
C ALA A 857 -7.23 10.97 40.35
N THR A 858 -6.00 11.23 39.89
CA THR A 858 -5.43 12.60 39.88
C THR A 858 -6.13 13.46 38.83
N VAL A 859 -6.37 12.93 37.63
CA VAL A 859 -7.07 13.64 36.54
C VAL A 859 -8.51 13.93 36.93
N LEU A 860 -9.22 12.97 37.53
CA LEU A 860 -10.59 13.17 38.02
C LEU A 860 -10.62 14.23 39.15
N SER A 861 -9.63 14.24 40.02
CA SER A 861 -9.50 15.26 41.07
C SER A 861 -9.25 16.67 40.48
N LEU A 862 -8.48 16.80 39.39
CA LEU A 862 -8.23 18.05 38.68
C LEU A 862 -9.43 18.55 37.87
N ILE A 863 -10.31 17.65 37.41
CA ILE A 863 -11.55 18.03 36.70
C ILE A 863 -12.63 18.48 37.69
N HIS A 864 -12.55 18.08 38.95
CA HIS A 864 -13.50 18.45 40.01
C HIS A 864 -13.09 19.71 40.81
N ILE A 865 -11.95 20.32 40.47
CA ILE A 865 -11.52 21.65 40.93
C ILE A 865 -11.80 22.67 39.81
#